data_4411eb8ec34b19c859c815193a75799d
#
_entry.id   4411eb8ec34b19c859c815193a75799d
#
_cell.length_a   1.000
_cell.length_b   1.000
_cell.length_c   1.000
_cell.angle_alpha   90.00
_cell.angle_beta   90.00
_cell.angle_gamma   90.00
#
_symmetry.space_group_name_H-M   'P 1'
#
loop_
_entity.id
_entity.type
_entity.pdbx_description
1 polymer ?
#
loop_
_entity_poly.entity_id
_entity_poly.type
_entity_poly.pdbx_seq_one_letter_code
_entity_poly.pdbx_strand_id
1 'polypeptide(L)'
;MVEHYLSESAGWTYQHPEQLIAERAFLHLLHNEGAPAIRLYSQIKEAELSGLDFNRLGNAFLMVSDFDQALRCYDRAIELEPDEPSHRNNKGGALARLQRFDLALEMYDECLALEPDHVTAKEAKQKLLIKLNQSEEILDDLKQQLDDDPESLEKRLAYFNALVEFTQYGDAIKVIQEQLKPVDELKPIPLQADPEEYKFEQTQVNLRSALLQLFESRQMWMRALATTNQMLKMFEEAPYYLLFNKAEFLAELGKYDEASTIIDELEDKNVDSERIKIARAGILCEQGKDEEALALYESFEKGSRFYRMILNKKADIKLTLGRIEDSHEDLLELLDTNIMVAVQLINSKNYKPDDAIMQKLKLIARNPFIPEQQRENLSFALALACDKRKEYDEAAYFLREANALNRKKIKYNPQEFTQRCQRHIRFYTTAQGERRADPPKTSTKPIFIVGMPRSGTTLTETIIGTHSLVAPCGELGSIPKISRFINKNFQKLKPYPECIDDLLPGQLSAMAESYLQQLPDEGQGAAYTSDKLPHNFVNVGLIHRIFPEAPIIHVMRDPRDNGLSNFQQNFGAKFGGMGFAFDLEHLANEINNYWRLMKHWRKIGVPMIEFWYEDLVNEQEVISKALINYCGLQWEEGILEFHKLKRRVKTASVGQVRNKMYKSSAQKWRNYEELLKPMIDALDMSVVEFYEPDAA
;
A
#
# COMPACT_ATOMS: atom_id res chain seq x y z
N MET A 1 -23.48 23.88 25.70
CA MET A 1 -24.17 24.64 24.63
C MET A 1 -25.56 24.09 24.35
N VAL A 2 -25.72 22.78 24.10
CA VAL A 2 -27.05 22.14 23.90
C VAL A 2 -27.93 22.26 25.11
N GLU A 3 -27.44 21.96 26.30
CA GLU A 3 -28.21 22.11 27.54
C GLU A 3 -28.65 23.57 27.78
N HIS A 4 -27.82 24.54 27.41
CA HIS A 4 -28.13 25.96 27.48
C HIS A 4 -29.20 26.33 26.43
N TYR A 5 -29.09 25.86 25.20
CA TYR A 5 -30.07 26.08 24.12
C TYR A 5 -31.40 25.38 24.40
N LEU A 6 -31.35 24.16 24.95
CA LEU A 6 -32.56 23.42 25.38
C LEU A 6 -33.23 24.08 26.57
N SER A 7 -32.47 24.74 27.48
CA SER A 7 -33.06 25.50 28.62
C SER A 7 -33.69 26.81 28.14
N GLU A 8 -33.10 27.50 27.15
CA GLU A 8 -33.69 28.70 26.55
C GLU A 8 -34.93 28.34 25.67
N SER A 9 -34.91 27.23 24.94
CA SER A 9 -36.05 26.78 24.13
C SER A 9 -37.28 26.36 24.95
N ALA A 10 -37.11 26.06 26.23
CA ALA A 10 -38.24 25.80 27.14
C ALA A 10 -39.18 27.02 27.34
N GLY A 11 -38.72 28.23 26.99
CA GLY A 11 -39.47 29.48 27.06
C GLY A 11 -40.08 29.95 25.72
N TRP A 12 -39.83 29.23 24.62
CA TRP A 12 -40.33 29.61 23.30
C TRP A 12 -41.76 29.17 23.11
N THR A 13 -42.68 30.13 22.85
CA THR A 13 -44.08 29.87 22.46
C THR A 13 -44.12 29.62 20.95
N TYR A 14 -44.04 28.37 20.53
CA TYR A 14 -44.33 27.98 19.16
C TYR A 14 -45.84 27.87 18.96
N GLN A 15 -46.34 28.33 17.81
CA GLN A 15 -47.75 28.16 17.42
C GLN A 15 -48.11 26.68 17.21
N HIS A 16 -47.09 25.82 16.91
CA HIS A 16 -47.22 24.39 16.68
C HIS A 16 -46.17 23.64 17.53
N PRO A 17 -46.60 22.83 18.53
CA PRO A 17 -45.70 22.04 19.39
C PRO A 17 -44.78 21.09 18.63
N GLU A 18 -45.22 20.60 17.47
CA GLU A 18 -44.49 19.65 16.60
C GLU A 18 -43.20 20.26 16.07
N GLN A 19 -43.22 21.56 15.71
CA GLN A 19 -42.03 22.26 15.23
C GLN A 19 -40.93 22.35 16.30
N LEU A 20 -41.31 22.57 17.57
CA LEU A 20 -40.36 22.57 18.67
C LEU A 20 -39.71 21.18 18.87
N ILE A 21 -40.51 20.12 18.74
CA ILE A 21 -40.01 18.75 18.85
C ILE A 21 -39.02 18.46 17.69
N ALA A 22 -39.35 18.86 16.47
CA ALA A 22 -38.48 18.68 15.28
C ALA A 22 -37.16 19.46 15.42
N GLU A 23 -37.16 20.69 15.90
CA GLU A 23 -35.96 21.47 16.15
C GLU A 23 -35.08 20.86 17.25
N ARG A 24 -35.69 20.34 18.33
CA ARG A 24 -34.95 19.61 19.37
C ARG A 24 -34.31 18.32 18.81
N ALA A 25 -35.04 17.60 17.97
CA ALA A 25 -34.50 16.42 17.29
C ALA A 25 -33.30 16.79 16.39
N PHE A 26 -33.39 17.90 15.66
CA PHE A 26 -32.30 18.42 14.84
C PHE A 26 -31.04 18.78 15.66
N LEU A 27 -31.21 19.37 16.85
CA LEU A 27 -30.06 19.63 17.75
C LEU A 27 -29.33 18.35 18.16
N HIS A 28 -30.05 17.25 18.41
CA HIS A 28 -29.43 15.96 18.66
C HIS A 28 -28.65 15.45 17.44
N LEU A 29 -29.14 15.66 16.20
CA LEU A 29 -28.40 15.30 14.98
C LEU A 29 -27.09 16.08 14.84
N LEU A 30 -27.08 17.38 15.17
CA LEU A 30 -25.86 18.20 15.15
C LEU A 30 -24.78 17.68 16.13
N HIS A 31 -25.20 16.90 17.13
CA HIS A 31 -24.33 16.27 18.12
C HIS A 31 -24.06 14.78 17.87
N ASN A 32 -24.39 14.28 16.67
CA ASN A 32 -24.28 12.87 16.29
C ASN A 32 -25.10 11.90 17.17
N GLU A 33 -26.21 12.35 17.71
CA GLU A 33 -27.09 11.59 18.59
C GLU A 33 -28.34 11.10 17.85
N GLY A 34 -28.18 10.12 16.94
CA GLY A 34 -29.28 9.64 16.09
C GLY A 34 -30.45 9.02 16.86
N ALA A 35 -30.19 8.18 17.86
CA ALA A 35 -31.26 7.52 18.63
C ALA A 35 -32.17 8.48 19.45
N PRO A 36 -31.65 9.52 20.14
CA PRO A 36 -32.45 10.57 20.72
C PRO A 36 -33.30 11.33 19.67
N ALA A 37 -32.71 11.65 18.51
CA ALA A 37 -33.46 12.34 17.45
C ALA A 37 -34.64 11.51 16.93
N ILE A 38 -34.44 10.21 16.68
CA ILE A 38 -35.52 9.29 16.27
C ILE A 38 -36.66 9.27 17.30
N ARG A 39 -36.31 9.18 18.60
CA ARG A 39 -37.34 9.19 19.66
C ARG A 39 -38.16 10.49 19.69
N LEU A 40 -37.58 11.61 19.35
CA LEU A 40 -38.27 12.89 19.27
C LEU A 40 -39.18 12.94 18.03
N TYR A 41 -38.64 12.60 16.85
CA TYR A 41 -39.46 12.56 15.63
C TYR A 41 -40.62 11.58 15.73
N SER A 42 -40.51 10.46 16.46
CA SER A 42 -41.57 9.49 16.66
C SER A 42 -42.75 10.03 17.50
N GLN A 43 -42.60 11.20 18.15
CA GLN A 43 -43.67 11.87 18.87
C GLN A 43 -44.54 12.77 17.95
N ILE A 44 -44.07 13.03 16.73
CA ILE A 44 -44.77 13.84 15.73
C ILE A 44 -45.58 12.91 14.81
N LYS A 45 -46.82 13.25 14.49
CA LYS A 45 -47.57 12.46 13.51
C LYS A 45 -46.94 12.60 12.12
N GLU A 46 -46.88 11.51 11.39
CA GLU A 46 -46.28 11.46 10.07
C GLU A 46 -46.83 12.51 9.09
N ALA A 47 -48.13 12.81 9.17
CA ALA A 47 -48.79 13.82 8.34
C ALA A 47 -48.38 15.27 8.66
N GLU A 48 -47.69 15.50 9.77
CA GLU A 48 -47.24 16.81 10.26
C GLU A 48 -45.74 17.05 9.97
N LEU A 49 -45.03 16.04 9.44
CA LEU A 49 -43.62 16.12 9.06
C LEU A 49 -43.48 16.72 7.65
N SER A 50 -42.56 17.69 7.50
CA SER A 50 -42.14 18.25 6.21
C SER A 50 -41.15 17.31 5.47
N GLY A 51 -40.89 17.60 4.20
CA GLY A 51 -39.83 16.90 3.47
C GLY A 51 -38.44 17.04 4.13
N LEU A 52 -38.15 18.23 4.65
CA LEU A 52 -36.93 18.48 5.42
C LEU A 52 -36.87 17.65 6.71
N ASP A 53 -38.00 17.46 7.43
CA ASP A 53 -38.02 16.64 8.64
C ASP A 53 -37.84 15.17 8.33
N PHE A 54 -38.40 14.65 7.23
CA PHE A 54 -38.13 13.30 6.76
C PHE A 54 -36.67 13.12 6.36
N ASN A 55 -36.09 14.10 5.71
CA ASN A 55 -34.65 14.05 5.35
C ASN A 55 -33.74 13.99 6.60
N ARG A 56 -34.04 14.82 7.61
CA ARG A 56 -33.38 14.82 8.92
C ARG A 56 -33.58 13.50 9.68
N LEU A 57 -34.77 12.95 9.66
CA LEU A 57 -35.10 11.65 10.26
C LEU A 57 -34.36 10.51 9.52
N GLY A 58 -34.24 10.59 8.20
CA GLY A 58 -33.41 9.70 7.40
C GLY A 58 -31.94 9.73 7.83
N ASN A 59 -31.42 10.93 8.08
CA ASN A 59 -30.05 11.09 8.62
C ASN A 59 -29.92 10.47 10.03
N ALA A 60 -30.94 10.59 10.88
CA ALA A 60 -30.94 9.95 12.19
C ALA A 60 -30.91 8.42 12.12
N PHE A 61 -31.70 7.82 11.24
CA PHE A 61 -31.67 6.38 10.99
C PHE A 61 -30.33 5.93 10.39
N LEU A 62 -29.76 6.75 9.52
CA LEU A 62 -28.43 6.49 8.96
C LEU A 62 -27.33 6.46 10.02
N MET A 63 -27.43 7.33 11.05
CA MET A 63 -26.48 7.35 12.19
C MET A 63 -26.57 6.10 13.06
N VAL A 64 -27.75 5.49 13.17
CA VAL A 64 -27.92 4.21 13.90
C VAL A 64 -27.84 2.99 12.99
N SER A 65 -27.43 3.19 11.75
CA SER A 65 -27.24 2.13 10.74
C SER A 65 -28.53 1.38 10.34
N ASP A 66 -29.70 2.00 10.54
CA ASP A 66 -30.96 1.49 10.02
C ASP A 66 -31.21 2.05 8.62
N PHE A 67 -30.55 1.43 7.64
CA PHE A 67 -30.53 1.90 6.26
C PHE A 67 -31.90 1.80 5.57
N ASP A 68 -32.69 0.79 5.93
CA ASP A 68 -34.03 0.60 5.32
C ASP A 68 -34.96 1.71 5.72
N GLN A 69 -34.97 2.11 6.97
CA GLN A 69 -35.76 3.24 7.44
C GLN A 69 -35.22 4.57 6.89
N ALA A 70 -33.89 4.71 6.81
CA ALA A 70 -33.27 5.90 6.22
C ALA A 70 -33.74 6.10 4.77
N LEU A 71 -33.69 5.05 3.94
CA LEU A 71 -34.13 5.12 2.54
C LEU A 71 -35.62 5.48 2.43
N ARG A 72 -36.50 4.87 3.24
CA ARG A 72 -37.93 5.21 3.25
C ARG A 72 -38.17 6.69 3.60
N CYS A 73 -37.43 7.20 4.58
CA CYS A 73 -37.52 8.61 4.95
C CYS A 73 -37.05 9.54 3.81
N TYR A 74 -35.94 9.19 3.11
CA TYR A 74 -35.51 9.99 1.97
C TYR A 74 -36.47 9.89 0.79
N ASP A 75 -37.09 8.73 0.53
CA ASP A 75 -38.13 8.59 -0.49
C ASP A 75 -39.30 9.51 -0.19
N ARG A 76 -39.70 9.54 1.07
CA ARG A 76 -40.82 10.40 1.53
C ARG A 76 -40.45 11.87 1.46
N ALA A 77 -39.21 12.24 1.76
CA ALA A 77 -38.69 13.61 1.58
C ALA A 77 -38.75 14.04 0.11
N ILE A 78 -38.30 13.18 -0.82
CA ILE A 78 -38.33 13.46 -2.26
C ILE A 78 -39.78 13.57 -2.80
N GLU A 79 -40.73 12.75 -2.29
CA GLU A 79 -42.12 12.84 -2.67
C GLU A 79 -42.77 14.17 -2.24
N LEU A 80 -42.42 14.68 -1.06
CA LEU A 80 -42.95 15.92 -0.53
C LEU A 80 -42.29 17.17 -1.12
N GLU A 81 -41.01 17.12 -1.38
CA GLU A 81 -40.18 18.21 -1.87
C GLU A 81 -39.32 17.74 -3.04
N PRO A 82 -39.92 17.50 -4.23
CA PRO A 82 -39.23 16.88 -5.35
C PRO A 82 -38.09 17.73 -5.96
N ASP A 83 -38.15 19.04 -5.77
CA ASP A 83 -37.14 19.97 -6.34
C ASP A 83 -36.00 20.28 -5.37
N GLU A 84 -35.95 19.65 -4.17
CA GLU A 84 -34.87 19.83 -3.20
C GLU A 84 -33.72 18.84 -3.46
N PRO A 85 -32.52 19.31 -3.94
CA PRO A 85 -31.43 18.46 -4.34
C PRO A 85 -30.83 17.64 -3.18
N SER A 86 -30.84 18.21 -1.97
CA SER A 86 -30.23 17.60 -0.78
C SER A 86 -30.83 16.24 -0.41
N HIS A 87 -32.12 16.02 -0.72
CA HIS A 87 -32.79 14.75 -0.43
C HIS A 87 -32.20 13.61 -1.28
N ARG A 88 -31.96 13.87 -2.57
CA ARG A 88 -31.32 12.92 -3.48
C ARG A 88 -29.87 12.67 -3.14
N ASN A 89 -29.13 13.73 -2.80
CA ASN A 89 -27.76 13.60 -2.34
C ASN A 89 -27.65 12.68 -1.11
N ASN A 90 -28.52 12.88 -0.11
CA ASN A 90 -28.50 12.08 1.11
C ASN A 90 -28.94 10.62 0.87
N LYS A 91 -29.96 10.41 0.00
CA LYS A 91 -30.36 9.07 -0.46
C LYS A 91 -29.21 8.38 -1.19
N GLY A 92 -28.51 9.08 -2.09
CA GLY A 92 -27.33 8.59 -2.78
C GLY A 92 -26.23 8.16 -1.80
N GLY A 93 -25.99 8.96 -0.75
CA GLY A 93 -25.07 8.62 0.32
C GLY A 93 -25.45 7.35 1.09
N ALA A 94 -26.72 7.14 1.39
CA ALA A 94 -27.24 5.94 2.03
C ALA A 94 -27.09 4.70 1.12
N LEU A 95 -27.44 4.82 -0.16
CA LEU A 95 -27.30 3.77 -1.17
C LEU A 95 -25.83 3.37 -1.37
N ALA A 96 -24.93 4.35 -1.41
CA ALA A 96 -23.49 4.09 -1.51
C ALA A 96 -22.95 3.29 -0.32
N ARG A 97 -23.46 3.55 0.90
CA ARG A 97 -23.13 2.76 2.10
C ARG A 97 -23.66 1.33 2.05
N LEU A 98 -24.81 1.13 1.44
CA LEU A 98 -25.39 -0.18 1.16
C LEU A 98 -24.73 -0.89 -0.03
N GLN A 99 -23.71 -0.31 -0.63
CA GLN A 99 -23.02 -0.79 -1.83
C GLN A 99 -23.92 -0.93 -3.08
N ARG A 100 -25.06 -0.23 -3.10
CA ARG A 100 -25.95 -0.14 -4.26
C ARG A 100 -25.49 1.01 -5.16
N PHE A 101 -24.30 0.84 -5.75
CA PHE A 101 -23.53 1.92 -6.36
C PHE A 101 -24.20 2.52 -7.59
N ASP A 102 -24.81 1.70 -8.44
CA ASP A 102 -25.51 2.19 -9.64
C ASP A 102 -26.66 3.12 -9.25
N LEU A 103 -27.45 2.73 -8.26
CA LEU A 103 -28.55 3.56 -7.74
C LEU A 103 -28.04 4.81 -7.01
N ALA A 104 -26.88 4.72 -6.36
CA ALA A 104 -26.28 5.89 -5.73
C ALA A 104 -25.81 6.92 -6.77
N LEU A 105 -25.20 6.46 -7.88
CA LEU A 105 -24.83 7.32 -9.01
C LEU A 105 -26.05 7.99 -9.62
N GLU A 106 -27.12 7.23 -9.86
CA GLU A 106 -28.40 7.77 -10.35
C GLU A 106 -28.93 8.89 -9.46
N MET A 107 -28.93 8.71 -8.14
CA MET A 107 -29.37 9.75 -7.19
C MET A 107 -28.47 10.98 -7.21
N TYR A 108 -27.15 10.82 -7.35
CA TYR A 108 -26.24 11.95 -7.49
C TYR A 108 -26.46 12.68 -8.82
N ASP A 109 -26.71 11.95 -9.91
CA ASP A 109 -27.01 12.56 -11.21
C ASP A 109 -28.32 13.34 -11.20
N GLU A 110 -29.36 12.79 -10.60
CA GLU A 110 -30.63 13.52 -10.39
C GLU A 110 -30.45 14.77 -9.51
N CYS A 111 -29.62 14.69 -8.46
CA CYS A 111 -29.28 15.85 -7.63
C CYS A 111 -28.58 16.93 -8.46
N LEU A 112 -27.59 16.56 -9.26
CA LEU A 112 -26.82 17.48 -10.12
C LEU A 112 -27.63 18.01 -11.31
N ALA A 113 -28.67 17.29 -11.75
CA ALA A 113 -29.61 17.80 -12.74
C ALA A 113 -30.48 18.93 -12.19
N LEU A 114 -30.82 18.92 -10.88
CA LEU A 114 -31.54 19.98 -10.20
C LEU A 114 -30.62 21.16 -9.85
N GLU A 115 -29.43 20.87 -9.33
CA GLU A 115 -28.41 21.85 -8.93
C GLU A 115 -27.03 21.44 -9.46
N PRO A 116 -26.64 21.93 -10.67
CA PRO A 116 -25.37 21.54 -11.30
C PRO A 116 -24.11 21.83 -10.48
N ASP A 117 -24.18 22.79 -9.56
CA ASP A 117 -23.05 23.19 -8.69
C ASP A 117 -23.13 22.65 -7.26
N HIS A 118 -23.95 21.65 -7.01
CA HIS A 118 -24.09 21.01 -5.69
C HIS A 118 -22.77 20.28 -5.30
N VAL A 119 -21.92 20.97 -4.52
CA VAL A 119 -20.54 20.56 -4.20
C VAL A 119 -20.48 19.15 -3.61
N THR A 120 -21.31 18.84 -2.61
CA THR A 120 -21.26 17.54 -1.91
C THR A 120 -21.67 16.38 -2.82
N ALA A 121 -22.61 16.57 -3.76
CA ALA A 121 -23.01 15.55 -4.72
C ALA A 121 -21.92 15.30 -5.77
N LYS A 122 -21.28 16.37 -6.28
CA LYS A 122 -20.10 16.25 -7.18
C LYS A 122 -18.98 15.43 -6.53
N GLU A 123 -18.59 15.79 -5.30
CA GLU A 123 -17.54 15.06 -4.58
C GLU A 123 -17.92 13.61 -4.28
N ALA A 124 -19.18 13.37 -3.86
CA ALA A 124 -19.65 12.02 -3.56
C ALA A 124 -19.72 11.14 -4.81
N LYS A 125 -20.23 11.69 -5.94
CA LYS A 125 -20.22 11.01 -7.24
C LYS A 125 -18.79 10.68 -7.68
N GLN A 126 -17.88 11.64 -7.64
CA GLN A 126 -16.49 11.45 -8.00
C GLN A 126 -15.81 10.36 -7.14
N LYS A 127 -15.98 10.42 -5.81
CA LYS A 127 -15.49 9.39 -4.89
C LYS A 127 -16.05 8.00 -5.21
N LEU A 128 -17.31 7.93 -5.62
CA LEU A 128 -17.96 6.67 -5.96
C LEU A 128 -17.46 6.11 -7.30
N LEU A 129 -17.29 6.96 -8.33
CA LEU A 129 -16.72 6.57 -9.62
C LEU A 129 -15.26 6.10 -9.47
N ILE A 130 -14.46 6.78 -8.63
CA ILE A 130 -13.12 6.34 -8.23
C ILE A 130 -13.18 4.94 -7.63
N LYS A 131 -14.13 4.72 -6.72
CA LYS A 131 -14.33 3.41 -6.07
C LYS A 131 -14.72 2.30 -7.04
N LEU A 132 -15.50 2.63 -8.06
CA LEU A 132 -15.91 1.71 -9.12
C LEU A 132 -14.82 1.51 -10.19
N ASN A 133 -13.69 2.19 -10.03
CA ASN A 133 -12.55 2.10 -10.94
C ASN A 133 -12.84 2.56 -12.40
N GLN A 134 -13.81 3.45 -12.56
CA GLN A 134 -14.13 4.14 -13.81
C GLN A 134 -13.18 5.33 -14.00
N SER A 135 -11.87 5.05 -13.93
CA SER A 135 -10.82 6.07 -13.97
C SER A 135 -10.79 6.88 -15.27
N GLU A 136 -11.11 6.23 -16.39
CA GLU A 136 -11.08 6.88 -17.71
C GLU A 136 -12.14 7.98 -17.80
N GLU A 137 -13.37 7.69 -17.38
CA GLU A 137 -14.48 8.67 -17.41
C GLU A 137 -14.21 9.89 -16.54
N ILE A 138 -13.64 9.68 -15.33
CA ILE A 138 -13.29 10.79 -14.43
C ILE A 138 -12.15 11.62 -15.00
N LEU A 139 -11.11 10.96 -15.50
CA LEU A 139 -9.96 11.67 -16.06
C LEU A 139 -10.33 12.43 -17.32
N ASP A 140 -11.20 11.87 -18.14
CA ASP A 140 -11.71 12.55 -19.35
C ASP A 140 -12.57 13.76 -19.00
N ASP A 141 -13.49 13.64 -18.00
CA ASP A 141 -14.31 14.76 -17.54
C ASP A 141 -13.45 15.88 -16.93
N LEU A 142 -12.52 15.55 -16.02
CA LEU A 142 -11.64 16.55 -15.40
C LEU A 142 -10.69 17.19 -16.41
N LYS A 143 -10.24 16.43 -17.40
CA LYS A 143 -9.44 16.95 -18.49
C LYS A 143 -10.24 17.91 -19.36
N GLN A 144 -11.47 17.55 -19.71
CA GLN A 144 -12.37 18.43 -20.45
C GLN A 144 -12.62 19.74 -19.70
N GLN A 145 -12.89 19.68 -18.39
CA GLN A 145 -13.07 20.85 -17.56
C GLN A 145 -11.82 21.76 -17.54
N LEU A 146 -10.62 21.17 -17.54
CA LEU A 146 -9.35 21.88 -17.62
C LEU A 146 -9.14 22.47 -19.02
N ASP A 147 -9.48 21.73 -20.08
CA ASP A 147 -9.36 22.21 -21.47
C ASP A 147 -10.32 23.38 -21.74
N ASP A 148 -11.51 23.40 -21.10
CA ASP A 148 -12.47 24.51 -21.18
C ASP A 148 -11.98 25.79 -20.42
N ASP A 149 -11.13 25.62 -19.42
CA ASP A 149 -10.56 26.74 -18.64
C ASP A 149 -9.11 26.41 -18.23
N PRO A 150 -8.17 26.53 -19.17
CA PRO A 150 -6.77 26.11 -18.98
C PRO A 150 -5.99 26.90 -17.92
N GLU A 151 -6.45 28.10 -17.56
CA GLU A 151 -5.80 28.94 -16.56
C GLU A 151 -6.30 28.68 -15.12
N SER A 152 -7.37 27.89 -14.95
CA SER A 152 -7.91 27.58 -13.64
C SER A 152 -6.97 26.69 -12.83
N LEU A 153 -6.42 27.23 -11.75
CA LEU A 153 -5.60 26.50 -10.78
C LEU A 153 -6.40 25.37 -10.13
N GLU A 154 -7.67 25.61 -9.77
CA GLU A 154 -8.55 24.64 -9.13
C GLU A 154 -8.76 23.40 -10.00
N LYS A 155 -9.16 23.59 -11.26
CA LYS A 155 -9.39 22.50 -12.20
C LYS A 155 -8.10 21.74 -12.51
N ARG A 156 -6.98 22.42 -12.62
CA ARG A 156 -5.67 21.81 -12.82
C ARG A 156 -5.25 20.93 -11.64
N LEU A 157 -5.42 21.43 -10.42
CA LEU A 157 -5.14 20.65 -9.21
C LEU A 157 -6.13 19.49 -9.03
N ALA A 158 -7.39 19.65 -9.40
CA ALA A 158 -8.37 18.57 -9.40
C ALA A 158 -7.95 17.43 -10.35
N TYR A 159 -7.58 17.77 -11.59
CA TYR A 159 -7.08 16.78 -12.57
C TYR A 159 -5.75 16.14 -12.13
N PHE A 160 -4.81 16.95 -11.62
CA PHE A 160 -3.56 16.45 -11.03
C PHE A 160 -3.81 15.44 -9.90
N ASN A 161 -4.67 15.79 -8.94
CA ASN A 161 -4.98 14.92 -7.80
C ASN A 161 -5.62 13.59 -8.26
N ALA A 162 -6.53 13.64 -9.24
CA ALA A 162 -7.12 12.43 -9.82
C ALA A 162 -6.05 11.56 -10.51
N LEU A 163 -5.15 12.14 -11.30
CA LEU A 163 -4.03 11.40 -11.91
C LEU A 163 -3.12 10.76 -10.85
N VAL A 164 -2.85 11.46 -9.75
CA VAL A 164 -2.06 10.93 -8.62
C VAL A 164 -2.80 9.76 -7.95
N GLU A 165 -4.11 9.89 -7.73
CA GLU A 165 -4.94 8.85 -7.13
C GLU A 165 -4.99 7.60 -8.01
N PHE A 166 -5.10 7.77 -9.33
CA PHE A 166 -5.04 6.68 -10.30
C PHE A 166 -3.61 6.24 -10.67
N THR A 167 -2.61 6.68 -9.92
CA THR A 167 -1.21 6.30 -10.09
C THR A 167 -0.55 6.69 -11.42
N GLN A 168 -1.15 7.60 -12.16
CA GLN A 168 -0.61 8.15 -13.42
C GLN A 168 0.36 9.32 -13.15
N TYR A 169 1.40 9.04 -12.35
CA TYR A 169 2.33 10.07 -11.84
C TYR A 169 3.07 10.84 -12.94
N GLY A 170 3.37 10.18 -14.07
CA GLY A 170 4.03 10.82 -15.20
C GLY A 170 3.19 11.94 -15.81
N ASP A 171 1.90 11.68 -16.00
CA ASP A 171 0.96 12.64 -16.56
C ASP A 171 0.58 13.72 -15.53
N ALA A 172 0.44 13.36 -14.26
CA ALA A 172 0.27 14.32 -13.17
C ALA A 172 1.40 15.35 -13.15
N ILE A 173 2.67 14.92 -13.23
CA ILE A 173 3.82 15.82 -13.26
C ILE A 173 3.74 16.76 -14.47
N LYS A 174 3.41 16.24 -15.67
CA LYS A 174 3.31 17.04 -16.90
C LYS A 174 2.25 18.13 -16.79
N VAL A 175 1.05 17.78 -16.29
CA VAL A 175 -0.07 18.73 -16.14
C VAL A 175 0.34 19.95 -15.32
N ILE A 176 1.15 19.77 -14.28
CA ILE A 176 1.68 20.90 -13.50
C ILE A 176 2.82 21.60 -14.24
N GLN A 177 3.78 20.84 -14.82
CA GLN A 177 4.95 21.38 -15.48
C GLN A 177 4.62 22.28 -16.67
N GLU A 178 3.53 22.00 -17.40
CA GLU A 178 3.07 22.80 -18.54
C GLU A 178 2.72 24.24 -18.17
N GLN A 179 2.34 24.50 -16.91
CA GLN A 179 2.01 25.84 -16.41
C GLN A 179 3.11 26.49 -15.57
N LEU A 180 4.18 25.76 -15.26
CA LEU A 180 5.27 26.35 -14.49
C LEU A 180 6.05 27.33 -15.32
N LYS A 181 6.26 28.51 -14.77
CA LYS A 181 7.18 29.52 -15.32
C LYS A 181 8.56 29.37 -14.70
N PRO A 182 9.63 29.69 -15.45
CA PRO A 182 10.97 29.82 -14.87
C PRO A 182 10.96 30.77 -13.68
N VAL A 183 11.66 30.43 -12.61
CA VAL A 183 11.64 31.24 -11.38
C VAL A 183 12.24 32.65 -11.64
N ASP A 184 13.21 32.75 -12.54
CA ASP A 184 13.86 34.00 -12.87
C ASP A 184 12.94 35.02 -13.64
N GLU A 185 11.76 34.54 -14.09
CA GLU A 185 10.71 35.36 -14.71
C GLU A 185 9.64 35.84 -13.70
N LEU A 186 9.71 35.39 -12.44
CA LEU A 186 8.75 35.68 -11.38
C LEU A 186 9.25 36.82 -10.49
N LYS A 187 8.33 37.65 -9.98
CA LYS A 187 8.67 38.62 -8.94
C LYS A 187 8.88 37.88 -7.61
N PRO A 188 9.96 38.21 -6.86
CA PRO A 188 10.12 37.69 -5.51
C PRO A 188 8.96 38.13 -4.60
N ILE A 189 8.41 37.21 -3.84
CA ILE A 189 7.27 37.44 -2.94
C ILE A 189 7.83 37.98 -1.59
N PRO A 190 7.46 39.16 -1.13
CA PRO A 190 7.84 39.63 0.20
C PRO A 190 7.09 38.91 1.31
N LEU A 191 7.62 38.93 2.53
CA LEU A 191 7.05 38.21 3.68
C LEU A 191 5.61 38.65 4.02
N GLN A 192 5.28 39.91 3.74
CA GLN A 192 3.95 40.49 3.93
C GLN A 192 3.39 40.97 2.57
N ALA A 193 3.26 40.04 1.63
CA ALA A 193 2.71 40.32 0.32
C ALA A 193 1.20 40.55 0.35
N ASP A 194 0.72 41.50 -0.44
CA ASP A 194 -0.72 41.57 -0.75
C ASP A 194 -1.10 40.40 -1.66
N PRO A 195 -2.05 39.52 -1.26
CA PRO A 195 -2.44 38.35 -2.03
C PRO A 195 -2.91 38.66 -3.45
N GLU A 196 -3.55 39.81 -3.68
CA GLU A 196 -4.04 40.18 -5.02
C GLU A 196 -2.90 40.70 -5.92
N GLU A 197 -1.89 41.38 -5.35
CA GLU A 197 -0.72 41.87 -6.11
C GLU A 197 0.17 40.69 -6.57
N TYR A 198 0.30 39.64 -5.75
CA TYR A 198 1.16 38.46 -6.01
C TYR A 198 0.38 37.21 -6.37
N LYS A 199 -0.85 37.35 -6.86
CA LYS A 199 -1.75 36.24 -7.18
C LYS A 199 -1.14 35.22 -8.18
N PHE A 200 -0.42 35.74 -9.18
CA PHE A 200 0.24 34.91 -10.17
C PHE A 200 1.40 34.12 -9.57
N GLU A 201 2.28 34.78 -8.81
CA GLU A 201 3.39 34.12 -8.11
C GLU A 201 2.90 33.12 -7.08
N GLN A 202 1.83 33.44 -6.33
CA GLN A 202 1.20 32.51 -5.40
C GLN A 202 0.65 31.28 -6.11
N THR A 203 0.09 31.43 -7.30
CA THR A 203 -0.32 30.29 -8.14
C THR A 203 0.89 29.40 -8.48
N GLN A 204 2.03 30.02 -8.84
CA GLN A 204 3.27 29.29 -9.13
C GLN A 204 3.84 28.56 -7.89
N VAL A 205 3.67 29.13 -6.68
CA VAL A 205 3.98 28.45 -5.40
C VAL A 205 3.07 27.25 -5.18
N ASN A 206 1.76 27.39 -5.39
CA ASN A 206 0.79 26.32 -5.19
C ASN A 206 1.03 25.14 -6.15
N LEU A 207 1.36 25.40 -7.41
CA LEU A 207 1.71 24.38 -8.39
C LEU A 207 2.96 23.58 -7.98
N ARG A 208 4.01 24.29 -7.51
CA ARG A 208 5.23 23.63 -7.00
C ARG A 208 4.99 22.86 -5.71
N SER A 209 4.11 23.38 -4.85
CA SER A 209 3.71 22.67 -3.62
C SER A 209 3.02 21.34 -3.90
N ALA A 210 2.15 21.28 -4.92
CA ALA A 210 1.53 20.03 -5.35
C ALA A 210 2.57 19.01 -5.84
N LEU A 211 3.54 19.43 -6.65
CA LEU A 211 4.66 18.57 -7.06
C LEU A 211 5.51 18.12 -5.87
N LEU A 212 5.77 19.03 -4.93
CA LEU A 212 6.57 18.74 -3.74
C LEU A 212 5.91 17.62 -2.92
N GLN A 213 4.62 17.75 -2.62
CA GLN A 213 3.85 16.71 -1.92
C GLN A 213 3.88 15.36 -2.64
N LEU A 214 3.77 15.37 -3.98
CA LEU A 214 3.90 14.14 -4.77
C LEU A 214 5.30 13.53 -4.62
N PHE A 215 6.36 14.34 -4.76
CA PHE A 215 7.74 13.85 -4.67
C PHE A 215 8.07 13.33 -3.28
N GLU A 216 7.61 13.99 -2.20
CA GLU A 216 7.72 13.52 -0.82
C GLU A 216 7.02 12.17 -0.62
N SER A 217 5.74 12.08 -1.00
CA SER A 217 4.95 10.85 -0.85
C SER A 217 5.53 9.65 -1.61
N ARG A 218 6.35 9.93 -2.63
CA ARG A 218 7.02 8.92 -3.46
C ARG A 218 8.51 8.77 -3.18
N GLN A 219 9.02 9.43 -2.14
CA GLN A 219 10.43 9.39 -1.74
C GLN A 219 11.38 9.79 -2.88
N MET A 220 10.96 10.72 -3.73
CA MET A 220 11.75 11.24 -4.85
C MET A 220 12.61 12.43 -4.39
N TRP A 221 13.45 12.21 -3.40
CA TRP A 221 14.15 13.24 -2.61
C TRP A 221 14.95 14.24 -3.45
N MET A 222 15.65 13.79 -4.50
CA MET A 222 16.35 14.69 -5.42
C MET A 222 15.41 15.70 -6.10
N ARG A 223 14.22 15.26 -6.52
CA ARG A 223 13.22 16.13 -7.15
C ARG A 223 12.54 17.03 -6.12
N ALA A 224 12.25 16.51 -4.94
CA ALA A 224 11.74 17.29 -3.83
C ALA A 224 12.72 18.43 -3.47
N LEU A 225 14.00 18.14 -3.29
CA LEU A 225 15.03 19.13 -3.02
C LEU A 225 15.17 20.17 -4.14
N ALA A 226 15.16 19.76 -5.41
CA ALA A 226 15.21 20.67 -6.54
C ALA A 226 14.01 21.61 -6.57
N THR A 227 12.80 21.09 -6.33
CA THR A 227 11.57 21.90 -6.27
C THR A 227 11.60 22.88 -5.10
N THR A 228 12.05 22.44 -3.92
CA THR A 228 12.20 23.30 -2.74
C THR A 228 13.20 24.42 -2.99
N ASN A 229 14.34 24.14 -3.64
CA ASN A 229 15.31 25.16 -4.01
C ASN A 229 14.75 26.18 -5.03
N GLN A 230 13.89 25.76 -5.95
CA GLN A 230 13.15 26.67 -6.83
C GLN A 230 12.18 27.55 -6.03
N MET A 231 11.41 26.96 -5.12
CA MET A 231 10.47 27.70 -4.29
C MET A 231 11.17 28.72 -3.39
N LEU A 232 12.31 28.38 -2.79
CA LEU A 232 13.09 29.32 -1.97
C LEU A 232 13.51 30.58 -2.73
N LYS A 233 13.80 30.48 -4.03
CA LYS A 233 14.14 31.64 -4.88
C LYS A 233 12.94 32.52 -5.23
N MET A 234 11.72 32.07 -4.98
CA MET A 234 10.49 32.83 -5.24
C MET A 234 10.15 33.82 -4.12
N PHE A 235 10.89 33.83 -3.02
CA PHE A 235 10.65 34.71 -1.88
C PHE A 235 11.84 35.63 -1.65
N GLU A 236 11.59 36.86 -1.24
CA GLU A 236 12.63 37.80 -0.81
C GLU A 236 13.36 37.30 0.44
N GLU A 237 12.58 36.73 1.39
CA GLU A 237 13.09 36.06 2.57
C GLU A 237 12.62 34.63 2.57
N ALA A 238 13.55 33.67 2.76
CA ALA A 238 13.28 32.25 2.73
C ALA A 238 12.26 31.84 3.82
N PRO A 239 11.08 31.32 3.47
CA PRO A 239 10.12 30.81 4.46
C PRO A 239 10.72 29.66 5.27
N TYR A 240 10.62 29.71 6.58
CA TYR A 240 11.22 28.71 7.48
C TYR A 240 10.77 27.28 7.17
N TYR A 241 9.50 27.08 6.80
CA TYR A 241 9.00 25.74 6.48
C TYR A 241 9.73 25.11 5.28
N LEU A 242 10.12 25.91 4.28
CA LEU A 242 10.90 25.42 3.14
C LEU A 242 12.35 25.09 3.53
N LEU A 243 12.92 25.82 4.49
CA LEU A 243 14.25 25.51 5.01
C LEU A 243 14.25 24.21 5.82
N PHE A 244 13.21 23.96 6.63
CA PHE A 244 13.04 22.68 7.31
C PHE A 244 12.89 21.53 6.31
N ASN A 245 12.04 21.67 5.28
CA ASN A 245 11.90 20.65 4.23
C ASN A 245 13.22 20.40 3.51
N LYS A 246 13.97 21.47 3.20
CA LYS A 246 15.30 21.35 2.56
C LYS A 246 16.26 20.55 3.44
N ALA A 247 16.31 20.82 4.74
CA ALA A 247 17.17 20.09 5.67
C ALA A 247 16.76 18.61 5.75
N GLU A 248 15.46 18.29 5.80
CA GLU A 248 14.95 16.94 5.79
C GLU A 248 15.35 16.18 4.52
N PHE A 249 15.15 16.78 3.34
CA PHE A 249 15.52 16.12 2.07
C PHE A 249 17.03 15.95 1.90
N LEU A 250 17.83 16.87 2.42
CA LEU A 250 19.29 16.70 2.44
C LEU A 250 19.70 15.55 3.35
N ALA A 251 19.06 15.38 4.51
CA ALA A 251 19.31 14.26 5.41
C ALA A 251 18.95 12.92 4.76
N GLU A 252 17.78 12.82 4.10
CA GLU A 252 17.36 11.63 3.34
C GLU A 252 18.30 11.29 2.17
N LEU A 253 19.01 12.27 1.64
CA LEU A 253 20.03 12.11 0.60
C LEU A 253 21.44 11.84 1.16
N GLY A 254 21.58 11.68 2.48
CA GLY A 254 22.86 11.44 3.16
C GLY A 254 23.76 12.68 3.29
N LYS A 255 23.23 13.87 2.99
CA LYS A 255 23.97 15.17 3.05
C LYS A 255 23.82 15.83 4.43
N TYR A 256 24.25 15.13 5.46
CA TYR A 256 23.99 15.48 6.85
C TYR A 256 24.61 16.82 7.28
N ASP A 257 25.80 17.15 6.81
CA ASP A 257 26.48 18.41 7.15
C ASP A 257 25.73 19.62 6.58
N GLU A 258 25.28 19.53 5.31
CA GLU A 258 24.45 20.57 4.70
C GLU A 258 23.12 20.73 5.43
N ALA A 259 22.49 19.62 5.83
CA ALA A 259 21.24 19.64 6.60
C ALA A 259 21.43 20.30 7.98
N SER A 260 22.47 19.92 8.71
CA SER A 260 22.78 20.47 10.02
C SER A 260 23.06 21.97 9.97
N THR A 261 23.82 22.44 9.00
CA THR A 261 24.09 23.88 8.80
C THR A 261 22.79 24.69 8.68
N ILE A 262 21.80 24.20 7.94
CA ILE A 262 20.51 24.88 7.82
C ILE A 262 19.78 24.94 9.16
N ILE A 263 19.82 23.86 9.94
CA ILE A 263 19.18 23.83 11.26
C ILE A 263 19.89 24.74 12.26
N ASP A 264 21.22 24.86 12.21
CA ASP A 264 22.00 25.77 13.02
C ASP A 264 21.66 27.25 12.69
N GLU A 265 21.54 27.60 11.39
CA GLU A 265 21.10 28.92 10.97
C GLU A 265 19.68 29.28 11.45
N LEU A 266 18.77 28.28 11.51
CA LEU A 266 17.42 28.49 12.02
C LEU A 266 17.41 28.65 13.54
N GLU A 267 18.29 27.96 14.26
CA GLU A 267 18.45 28.11 15.71
C GLU A 267 19.00 29.49 16.07
N ASP A 268 20.01 29.99 15.36
CA ASP A 268 20.58 31.34 15.54
C ASP A 268 19.52 32.45 15.35
N LYS A 269 18.52 32.18 14.48
CA LYS A 269 17.38 33.09 14.25
C LYS A 269 16.26 32.96 15.29
N ASN A 270 16.45 32.16 16.34
CA ASN A 270 15.43 31.86 17.35
C ASN A 270 14.09 31.37 16.78
N VAL A 271 14.15 30.63 15.69
CA VAL A 271 12.96 29.97 15.12
C VAL A 271 12.53 28.86 16.08
N ASP A 272 11.28 28.47 16.04
CA ASP A 272 10.60 27.41 16.78
C ASP A 272 11.54 26.31 17.36
N SER A 273 11.91 26.42 18.63
CA SER A 273 12.90 25.55 19.27
C SER A 273 12.47 24.09 19.32
N GLU A 274 11.16 23.80 19.39
CA GLU A 274 10.67 22.43 19.34
C GLU A 274 10.87 21.81 17.96
N ARG A 275 10.59 22.57 16.89
CA ARG A 275 10.75 22.13 15.51
C ARG A 275 12.22 21.92 15.14
N ILE A 276 13.12 22.76 15.68
CA ILE A 276 14.58 22.59 15.55
C ILE A 276 15.02 21.26 16.19
N LYS A 277 14.59 20.97 17.41
CA LYS A 277 14.91 19.70 18.08
C LYS A 277 14.42 18.49 17.30
N ILE A 278 13.20 18.57 16.73
CA ILE A 278 12.63 17.50 15.88
C ILE A 278 13.48 17.29 14.64
N ALA A 279 13.87 18.36 13.94
CA ALA A 279 14.70 18.28 12.75
C ALA A 279 16.10 17.71 13.06
N ARG A 280 16.75 18.13 14.15
CA ARG A 280 18.01 17.54 14.61
C ARG A 280 17.88 16.05 14.90
N ALA A 281 16.83 15.66 15.63
CA ALA A 281 16.58 14.25 15.92
C ALA A 281 16.37 13.44 14.64
N GLY A 282 15.66 14.00 13.64
CA GLY A 282 15.51 13.38 12.31
C GLY A 282 16.84 13.14 11.62
N ILE A 283 17.72 14.16 11.56
CA ILE A 283 19.06 14.04 10.98
C ILE A 283 19.89 12.95 11.70
N LEU A 284 19.82 12.89 13.05
CA LEU A 284 20.52 11.88 13.84
C LEU A 284 20.01 10.47 13.54
N CYS A 285 18.69 10.29 13.33
CA CYS A 285 18.12 9.01 12.91
C CYS A 285 18.68 8.55 11.55
N GLU A 286 18.75 9.46 10.57
CA GLU A 286 19.31 9.14 9.25
C GLU A 286 20.83 8.84 9.31
N GLN A 287 21.54 9.42 10.27
CA GLN A 287 22.94 9.08 10.55
C GLN A 287 23.11 7.75 11.30
N GLY A 288 22.03 7.09 11.73
CA GLY A 288 22.06 5.88 12.55
C GLY A 288 22.44 6.15 14.01
N LYS A 289 22.37 7.40 14.48
CA LYS A 289 22.62 7.82 15.88
C LYS A 289 21.34 7.79 16.71
N ASP A 290 20.70 6.63 16.73
CA ASP A 290 19.35 6.43 17.27
C ASP A 290 19.25 6.78 18.77
N GLU A 291 20.29 6.53 19.57
CA GLU A 291 20.30 6.87 21.02
C GLU A 291 20.33 8.39 21.24
N GLU A 292 21.10 9.14 20.44
CA GLU A 292 21.15 10.60 20.53
C GLU A 292 19.82 11.23 20.07
N ALA A 293 19.21 10.68 19.01
CA ALA A 293 17.89 11.09 18.55
C ALA A 293 16.80 10.83 19.59
N LEU A 294 16.84 9.66 20.23
CA LEU A 294 15.90 9.30 21.31
C LEU A 294 16.00 10.27 22.48
N ALA A 295 17.22 10.61 22.92
CA ALA A 295 17.43 11.57 24.00
C ALA A 295 16.82 12.95 23.70
N LEU A 296 16.91 13.43 22.46
CA LEU A 296 16.25 14.66 22.03
C LEU A 296 14.72 14.55 22.10
N TYR A 297 14.13 13.44 21.60
CA TYR A 297 12.69 13.24 21.67
C TYR A 297 12.19 13.05 23.12
N GLU A 298 12.98 12.49 24.02
CA GLU A 298 12.65 12.37 25.45
C GLU A 298 12.68 13.72 26.20
N SER A 299 13.36 14.74 25.65
CA SER A 299 13.38 16.08 26.21
C SER A 299 12.08 16.89 26.04
N PHE A 300 11.08 16.35 25.35
CA PHE A 300 9.81 17.02 25.14
C PHE A 300 8.80 16.74 26.25
N GLU A 301 8.08 17.79 26.66
CA GLU A 301 7.03 17.68 27.66
C GLU A 301 5.71 17.15 27.04
N LYS A 302 4.86 16.51 27.85
CA LYS A 302 3.52 16.03 27.44
C LYS A 302 2.60 17.13 26.88
N GLY A 303 2.85 18.40 27.22
CA GLY A 303 2.11 19.55 26.73
C GLY A 303 2.53 20.07 25.34
N SER A 304 3.59 19.53 24.75
CA SER A 304 4.04 19.93 23.41
C SER A 304 2.96 19.65 22.36
N ARG A 305 2.77 20.60 21.43
CA ARG A 305 1.88 20.40 20.25
C ARG A 305 2.31 19.23 19.38
N PHE A 306 3.56 18.82 19.42
CA PHE A 306 4.13 17.71 18.66
C PHE A 306 4.14 16.38 19.43
N TYR A 307 3.68 16.36 20.68
CA TYR A 307 3.84 15.21 21.57
C TYR A 307 3.40 13.88 20.98
N ARG A 308 2.25 13.85 20.28
CA ARG A 308 1.75 12.63 19.64
C ARG A 308 2.65 12.13 18.50
N MET A 309 3.18 13.06 17.70
CA MET A 309 4.13 12.72 16.64
C MET A 309 5.43 12.20 17.23
N ILE A 310 5.89 12.82 18.31
CA ILE A 310 7.11 12.45 19.02
C ILE A 310 6.98 11.05 19.63
N LEU A 311 5.84 10.70 20.24
CA LEU A 311 5.60 9.34 20.75
C LEU A 311 5.74 8.28 19.66
N ASN A 312 5.19 8.53 18.46
CA ASN A 312 5.38 7.61 17.32
C ASN A 312 6.86 7.46 16.95
N LYS A 313 7.60 8.58 16.83
CA LYS A 313 9.03 8.56 16.52
C LYS A 313 9.86 7.85 17.61
N LYS A 314 9.57 8.10 18.88
CA LYS A 314 10.20 7.38 20.00
C LYS A 314 9.96 5.88 19.92
N ALA A 315 8.72 5.48 19.65
CA ALA A 315 8.36 4.08 19.54
C ALA A 315 9.13 3.39 18.40
N ASP A 316 9.23 4.03 17.24
CA ASP A 316 9.98 3.50 16.08
C ASP A 316 11.48 3.36 16.38
N ILE A 317 12.10 4.36 17.04
CA ILE A 317 13.51 4.32 17.42
C ILE A 317 13.74 3.22 18.47
N LYS A 318 12.88 3.14 19.51
CA LYS A 318 12.98 2.09 20.54
C LYS A 318 12.87 0.70 19.94
N LEU A 319 12.00 0.49 18.94
CA LEU A 319 11.93 -0.78 18.19
C LEU A 319 13.25 -1.06 17.45
N THR A 320 13.84 -0.05 16.81
CA THR A 320 15.14 -0.18 16.12
C THR A 320 16.25 -0.57 17.08
N LEU A 321 16.27 0.04 18.28
CA LEU A 321 17.22 -0.24 19.36
C LEU A 321 16.95 -1.57 20.11
N GLY A 322 15.84 -2.26 19.79
CA GLY A 322 15.44 -3.52 20.44
C GLY A 322 14.76 -3.33 21.82
N ARG A 323 14.39 -2.09 22.19
CA ARG A 323 13.65 -1.75 23.43
C ARG A 323 12.14 -1.92 23.18
N ILE A 324 11.71 -3.17 22.99
CA ILE A 324 10.38 -3.50 22.48
C ILE A 324 9.29 -3.11 23.49
N GLU A 325 9.47 -3.43 24.75
CA GLU A 325 8.51 -3.15 25.82
C GLU A 325 8.30 -1.64 26.00
N ASP A 326 9.40 -0.85 26.03
CA ASP A 326 9.34 0.61 26.13
C ASP A 326 8.63 1.25 24.92
N SER A 327 8.79 0.65 23.74
CA SER A 327 8.05 1.07 22.52
C SER A 327 6.56 0.80 22.65
N HIS A 328 6.17 -0.34 23.23
CA HIS A 328 4.75 -0.66 23.44
C HIS A 328 4.08 0.34 24.39
N GLU A 329 4.78 0.84 25.43
CA GLU A 329 4.25 1.85 26.34
C GLU A 329 3.92 3.16 25.60
N ASP A 330 4.86 3.67 24.78
CA ASP A 330 4.64 4.88 23.97
C ASP A 330 3.45 4.70 22.98
N LEU A 331 3.34 3.53 22.35
CA LEU A 331 2.25 3.23 21.42
C LEU A 331 0.89 3.08 22.13
N LEU A 332 0.86 2.48 23.32
CA LEU A 332 -0.38 2.34 24.11
C LEU A 332 -0.95 3.70 24.52
N GLU A 333 -0.11 4.69 24.84
CA GLU A 333 -0.57 6.05 25.12
C GLU A 333 -1.25 6.71 23.90
N LEU A 334 -0.90 6.31 22.67
CA LEU A 334 -1.49 6.82 21.44
C LEU A 334 -2.76 6.07 20.99
N LEU A 335 -3.03 4.88 21.53
CA LEU A 335 -4.06 3.97 21.02
C LEU A 335 -5.47 4.60 20.99
N ASP A 336 -5.80 5.45 21.96
CA ASP A 336 -7.11 6.09 22.05
C ASP A 336 -7.33 7.19 21.00
N THR A 337 -6.25 7.72 20.44
CA THR A 337 -6.29 8.84 19.50
C THR A 337 -5.94 8.44 18.07
N ASN A 338 -5.27 7.31 17.89
CA ASN A 338 -4.84 6.84 16.58
C ASN A 338 -4.97 5.31 16.48
N ILE A 339 -5.99 4.88 15.75
CA ILE A 339 -6.29 3.46 15.54
C ILE A 339 -5.18 2.70 14.80
N MET A 340 -4.38 3.41 13.98
CA MET A 340 -3.28 2.78 13.23
C MET A 340 -2.15 2.32 14.14
N VAL A 341 -2.06 2.87 15.34
CA VAL A 341 -1.13 2.43 16.38
C VAL A 341 -1.43 0.98 16.83
N ALA A 342 -2.72 0.58 16.83
CA ALA A 342 -3.08 -0.81 17.08
C ALA A 342 -2.45 -1.79 16.08
N VAL A 343 -2.37 -1.38 14.81
CA VAL A 343 -1.72 -2.17 13.75
C VAL A 343 -0.22 -2.32 14.03
N GLN A 344 0.45 -1.23 14.44
CA GLN A 344 1.88 -1.28 14.81
C GLN A 344 2.11 -2.19 16.01
N LEU A 345 1.31 -2.04 17.08
CA LEU A 345 1.38 -2.88 18.28
C LEU A 345 1.21 -4.37 17.96
N ILE A 346 0.14 -4.74 17.24
CA ILE A 346 -0.15 -6.13 16.92
C ILE A 346 0.94 -6.75 16.02
N ASN A 347 1.50 -5.97 15.10
CA ASN A 347 2.57 -6.41 14.22
C ASN A 347 3.95 -6.44 14.91
N SER A 348 4.08 -5.80 16.07
CA SER A 348 5.34 -5.82 16.83
C SER A 348 5.60 -7.20 17.44
N LYS A 349 6.88 -7.47 17.69
CA LYS A 349 7.32 -8.71 18.32
C LYS A 349 6.83 -8.75 19.77
N ASN A 350 6.31 -9.91 20.20
CA ASN A 350 5.89 -10.21 21.58
C ASN A 350 4.65 -9.47 22.09
N TYR A 351 4.05 -8.53 21.38
CA TYR A 351 2.82 -7.89 21.83
C TYR A 351 1.63 -8.86 21.74
N LYS A 352 0.91 -8.97 22.84
CA LYS A 352 -0.34 -9.72 22.95
C LYS A 352 -1.40 -8.80 23.54
N PRO A 353 -2.33 -8.27 22.74
CA PRO A 353 -3.39 -7.43 23.27
C PRO A 353 -4.22 -8.22 24.28
N ASP A 354 -4.63 -7.57 25.37
CA ASP A 354 -5.59 -8.12 26.31
C ASP A 354 -7.01 -8.22 25.70
N ASP A 355 -7.93 -8.85 26.42
CA ASP A 355 -9.29 -9.08 25.91
C ASP A 355 -10.06 -7.77 25.73
N ALA A 356 -9.85 -6.75 26.57
CA ALA A 356 -10.52 -5.47 26.47
C ALA A 356 -10.07 -4.70 25.20
N ILE A 357 -8.77 -4.67 24.93
CA ILE A 357 -8.21 -4.09 23.72
C ILE A 357 -8.69 -4.85 22.48
N MET A 358 -8.67 -6.19 22.52
CA MET A 358 -9.18 -7.01 21.39
C MET A 358 -10.65 -6.73 21.10
N GLN A 359 -11.52 -6.68 22.10
CA GLN A 359 -12.94 -6.36 21.94
C GLN A 359 -13.13 -4.96 21.31
N LYS A 360 -12.43 -3.95 21.84
CA LYS A 360 -12.46 -2.59 21.32
C LYS A 360 -12.06 -2.55 19.83
N LEU A 361 -10.94 -3.18 19.47
CA LEU A 361 -10.43 -3.18 18.10
C LEU A 361 -11.33 -3.96 17.13
N LYS A 362 -11.92 -5.09 17.57
CA LYS A 362 -12.92 -5.85 16.81
C LYS A 362 -14.16 -5.00 16.50
N LEU A 363 -14.65 -4.23 17.48
CA LEU A 363 -15.79 -3.30 17.27
C LEU A 363 -15.44 -2.21 16.26
N ILE A 364 -14.25 -1.64 16.35
CA ILE A 364 -13.78 -0.60 15.43
C ILE A 364 -13.64 -1.16 14.01
N ALA A 365 -13.04 -2.34 13.82
CA ALA A 365 -12.87 -2.96 12.51
C ALA A 365 -14.22 -3.29 11.83
N ARG A 366 -15.26 -3.59 12.62
CA ARG A 366 -16.61 -3.85 12.13
C ARG A 366 -17.41 -2.57 11.86
N ASN A 367 -16.90 -1.41 12.28
CA ASN A 367 -17.59 -0.14 12.07
C ASN A 367 -17.43 0.33 10.60
N PRO A 368 -18.51 0.43 9.81
CA PRO A 368 -18.45 0.83 8.41
C PRO A 368 -18.07 2.32 8.21
N PHE A 369 -18.12 3.13 9.26
CA PHE A 369 -17.77 4.56 9.20
C PHE A 369 -16.26 4.82 9.29
N ILE A 370 -15.47 3.82 9.68
CA ILE A 370 -14.00 3.92 9.65
C ILE A 370 -13.56 3.86 8.18
N PRO A 371 -12.61 4.73 7.75
CA PRO A 371 -12.09 4.71 6.39
C PRO A 371 -11.63 3.32 5.97
N GLU A 372 -11.99 2.89 4.75
CA GLU A 372 -11.73 1.53 4.25
C GLU A 372 -10.26 1.12 4.40
N GLN A 373 -9.31 2.03 4.16
CA GLN A 373 -7.89 1.75 4.31
C GLN A 373 -7.50 1.43 5.76
N GLN A 374 -8.09 2.13 6.72
CA GLN A 374 -7.83 1.86 8.15
C GLN A 374 -8.48 0.55 8.58
N ARG A 375 -9.70 0.26 8.10
CA ARG A 375 -10.38 -1.02 8.35
C ARG A 375 -9.62 -2.20 7.78
N GLU A 376 -9.13 -2.08 6.55
CA GLU A 376 -8.30 -3.09 5.89
C GLU A 376 -7.06 -3.41 6.73
N ASN A 377 -6.25 -2.39 7.05
CA ASN A 377 -5.03 -2.57 7.82
C ASN A 377 -5.31 -3.17 9.22
N LEU A 378 -6.36 -2.67 9.88
CA LEU A 378 -6.77 -3.18 11.20
C LEU A 378 -7.28 -4.62 11.11
N SER A 379 -8.02 -4.99 10.05
CA SER A 379 -8.52 -6.35 9.85
C SER A 379 -7.38 -7.35 9.63
N PHE A 380 -6.36 -7.02 8.82
CA PHE A 380 -5.16 -7.87 8.70
C PHE A 380 -4.44 -8.03 10.05
N ALA A 381 -4.30 -6.95 10.81
CA ALA A 381 -3.67 -7.02 12.13
C ALA A 381 -4.49 -7.87 13.11
N LEU A 382 -5.82 -7.70 13.15
CA LEU A 382 -6.71 -8.52 13.97
C LEU A 382 -6.69 -9.99 13.57
N ALA A 383 -6.66 -10.29 12.28
CA ALA A 383 -6.51 -11.68 11.80
C ALA A 383 -5.22 -12.32 12.36
N LEU A 384 -4.09 -11.57 12.33
CA LEU A 384 -2.83 -12.04 12.92
C LEU A 384 -2.93 -12.21 14.43
N ALA A 385 -3.59 -11.30 15.15
CA ALA A 385 -3.76 -11.38 16.59
C ALA A 385 -4.64 -12.58 16.99
N CYS A 386 -5.76 -12.80 16.29
CA CYS A 386 -6.66 -13.92 16.48
C CYS A 386 -5.96 -15.26 16.17
N ASP A 387 -5.16 -15.33 15.10
CA ASP A 387 -4.34 -16.50 14.75
C ASP A 387 -3.35 -16.86 15.87
N LYS A 388 -2.64 -15.88 16.43
CA LYS A 388 -1.73 -16.09 17.58
C LYS A 388 -2.48 -16.58 18.83
N ARG A 389 -3.74 -16.22 18.98
CA ARG A 389 -4.64 -16.66 20.08
C ARG A 389 -5.36 -17.97 19.76
N LYS A 390 -5.17 -18.54 18.58
CA LYS A 390 -5.85 -19.74 18.04
C LYS A 390 -7.38 -19.56 17.89
N GLU A 391 -7.83 -18.32 17.73
CA GLU A 391 -9.21 -17.93 17.43
C GLU A 391 -9.39 -17.94 15.89
N TYR A 392 -9.32 -19.13 15.27
CA TYR A 392 -9.19 -19.28 13.81
C TYR A 392 -10.42 -18.82 13.03
N ASP A 393 -11.63 -18.98 13.58
CA ASP A 393 -12.87 -18.50 12.93
C ASP A 393 -12.92 -16.98 12.85
N GLU A 394 -12.52 -16.30 13.94
CA GLU A 394 -12.40 -14.85 13.97
C GLU A 394 -11.26 -14.36 13.04
N ALA A 395 -10.14 -15.07 13.02
CA ALA A 395 -9.05 -14.77 12.09
C ALA A 395 -9.52 -14.90 10.64
N ALA A 396 -10.26 -15.95 10.31
CA ALA A 396 -10.85 -16.16 8.98
C ALA A 396 -11.84 -15.06 8.60
N TYR A 397 -12.68 -14.62 9.54
CA TYR A 397 -13.59 -13.50 9.33
C TYR A 397 -12.82 -12.22 8.93
N PHE A 398 -11.82 -11.83 9.72
CA PHE A 398 -11.05 -10.61 9.44
C PHE A 398 -10.20 -10.73 8.17
N LEU A 399 -9.72 -11.91 7.80
CA LEU A 399 -9.05 -12.15 6.52
C LEU A 399 -10.00 -11.93 5.34
N ARG A 400 -11.23 -12.45 5.39
CA ARG A 400 -12.24 -12.23 4.34
C ARG A 400 -12.53 -10.73 4.19
N GLU A 401 -12.77 -10.03 5.29
CA GLU A 401 -13.04 -8.58 5.27
C GLU A 401 -11.88 -7.78 4.69
N ALA A 402 -10.65 -8.03 5.15
CA ALA A 402 -9.45 -7.33 4.69
C ALA A 402 -9.21 -7.54 3.19
N ASN A 403 -9.27 -8.80 2.74
CA ASN A 403 -9.05 -9.14 1.34
C ASN A 403 -10.18 -8.63 0.43
N ALA A 404 -11.43 -8.63 0.89
CA ALA A 404 -12.55 -8.04 0.15
C ALA A 404 -12.37 -6.53 -0.06
N LEU A 405 -11.85 -5.81 0.93
CA LEU A 405 -11.53 -4.38 0.82
C LEU A 405 -10.39 -4.14 -0.19
N ASN A 406 -9.35 -4.97 -0.17
CA ASN A 406 -8.25 -4.90 -1.13
C ASN A 406 -8.69 -5.22 -2.56
N ARG A 407 -9.49 -6.28 -2.73
CA ARG A 407 -10.00 -6.71 -4.05
C ARG A 407 -10.71 -5.59 -4.80
N LYS A 408 -11.44 -4.72 -4.11
CA LYS A 408 -12.12 -3.55 -4.72
C LYS A 408 -11.15 -2.55 -5.35
N LYS A 409 -9.92 -2.48 -4.86
CA LYS A 409 -8.92 -1.48 -5.28
C LYS A 409 -7.99 -1.98 -6.39
N ILE A 410 -8.00 -3.29 -6.67
CA ILE A 410 -6.99 -3.94 -7.50
C ILE A 410 -7.62 -4.51 -8.74
N LYS A 411 -7.12 -4.07 -9.90
CA LYS A 411 -7.40 -4.72 -11.19
C LYS A 411 -6.44 -5.90 -11.34
N TYR A 412 -6.91 -7.11 -11.13
CA TYR A 412 -6.20 -8.34 -11.47
C TYR A 412 -7.04 -9.16 -12.42
N ASN A 413 -6.45 -9.56 -13.56
CA ASN A 413 -7.11 -10.40 -14.55
C ASN A 413 -6.42 -11.78 -14.61
N PRO A 414 -7.04 -12.83 -14.04
CA PRO A 414 -6.45 -14.16 -14.02
C PRO A 414 -6.28 -14.76 -15.43
N GLN A 415 -7.12 -14.36 -16.41
CA GLN A 415 -7.02 -14.84 -17.79
C GLN A 415 -5.76 -14.32 -18.48
N GLU A 416 -5.34 -13.08 -18.22
CA GLU A 416 -4.09 -12.54 -18.77
C GLU A 416 -2.87 -13.31 -18.28
N PHE A 417 -2.85 -13.64 -17.00
CA PHE A 417 -1.77 -14.47 -16.44
C PHE A 417 -1.76 -15.86 -17.07
N THR A 418 -2.92 -16.49 -17.19
CA THR A 418 -3.08 -17.80 -17.84
C THR A 418 -2.59 -17.78 -19.29
N GLN A 419 -3.00 -16.78 -20.07
CA GLN A 419 -2.57 -16.62 -21.47
C GLN A 419 -1.04 -16.41 -21.57
N ARG A 420 -0.47 -15.61 -20.66
CA ARG A 420 0.99 -15.40 -20.59
C ARG A 420 1.71 -16.71 -20.35
N CYS A 421 1.30 -17.50 -19.36
CA CYS A 421 1.89 -18.81 -19.08
C CYS A 421 1.78 -19.76 -20.26
N GLN A 422 0.61 -19.84 -20.89
CA GLN A 422 0.39 -20.68 -22.09
C GLN A 422 1.27 -20.27 -23.27
N ARG A 423 1.54 -18.97 -23.45
CA ARG A 423 2.46 -18.49 -24.50
C ARG A 423 3.88 -18.95 -24.22
N HIS A 424 4.36 -18.85 -22.98
CA HIS A 424 5.68 -19.37 -22.59
C HIS A 424 5.79 -20.88 -22.84
N ILE A 425 4.77 -21.66 -22.44
CA ILE A 425 4.72 -23.13 -22.67
C ILE A 425 4.78 -23.48 -24.18
N ARG A 426 4.06 -22.73 -25.01
CA ARG A 426 4.07 -22.98 -26.47
C ARG A 426 5.37 -22.58 -27.14
N PHE A 427 6.00 -21.52 -26.68
CA PHE A 427 7.22 -20.99 -27.28
C PHE A 427 8.47 -21.79 -26.91
N TYR A 428 8.68 -22.04 -25.63
CA TYR A 428 9.86 -22.78 -25.17
C TYR A 428 9.60 -24.29 -25.30
N THR A 429 10.08 -24.89 -26.38
CA THR A 429 9.87 -26.34 -26.67
C THR A 429 11.05 -27.21 -26.24
N THR A 430 12.24 -26.61 -26.06
CA THR A 430 13.46 -27.27 -25.58
C THR A 430 14.22 -26.34 -24.65
N ALA A 431 14.95 -26.89 -23.66
CA ALA A 431 15.83 -26.09 -22.80
C ALA A 431 16.91 -25.37 -23.60
N GLN A 432 17.31 -25.98 -24.67
CA GLN A 432 18.50 -25.55 -25.40
C GLN A 432 18.25 -24.44 -26.39
N GLY A 433 17.04 -24.01 -26.71
CA GLY A 433 16.75 -22.94 -27.68
C GLY A 433 17.93 -22.61 -28.62
N GLU A 434 17.71 -22.37 -29.88
CA GLU A 434 18.78 -22.27 -30.88
C GLU A 434 19.78 -21.13 -30.64
N ARG A 435 19.43 -20.12 -29.80
CA ARG A 435 20.29 -18.95 -29.54
C ARG A 435 20.45 -18.71 -28.03
N ARG A 436 21.70 -18.71 -27.57
CA ARG A 436 22.11 -18.39 -26.19
C ARG A 436 23.04 -17.19 -26.20
N ALA A 437 23.10 -16.48 -25.09
CA ALA A 437 24.16 -15.50 -24.87
C ALA A 437 25.52 -16.18 -24.77
N ASP A 438 26.55 -15.54 -25.28
CA ASP A 438 27.90 -15.90 -24.88
C ASP A 438 28.09 -15.62 -23.39
N PRO A 439 28.89 -16.39 -22.68
CA PRO A 439 29.16 -16.15 -21.27
C PRO A 439 29.56 -14.68 -21.03
N PRO A 440 29.01 -14.01 -20.03
CA PRO A 440 29.40 -12.64 -19.74
C PRO A 440 30.87 -12.57 -19.37
N LYS A 441 31.56 -11.49 -19.76
CA LYS A 441 33.00 -11.29 -19.53
C LYS A 441 33.35 -11.02 -18.06
N THR A 442 32.40 -11.09 -17.14
CA THR A 442 32.59 -10.88 -15.71
C THR A 442 32.78 -12.21 -14.99
N SER A 443 33.49 -12.18 -13.84
CA SER A 443 33.65 -13.35 -12.97
C SER A 443 32.43 -13.60 -12.04
N THR A 444 31.47 -12.68 -11.98
CA THR A 444 30.28 -12.78 -11.10
C THR A 444 29.28 -13.75 -11.68
N LYS A 445 28.86 -14.75 -10.90
CA LYS A 445 27.84 -15.75 -11.27
C LYS A 445 26.55 -15.51 -10.52
N PRO A 446 25.41 -15.19 -11.21
CA PRO A 446 24.12 -15.05 -10.56
C PRO A 446 23.52 -16.42 -10.20
N ILE A 447 22.90 -16.51 -9.04
CA ILE A 447 22.07 -17.64 -8.56
C ILE A 447 20.62 -17.15 -8.52
N PHE A 448 19.71 -17.82 -9.24
CA PHE A 448 18.31 -17.42 -9.27
C PHE A 448 17.47 -18.30 -8.36
N ILE A 449 16.70 -17.68 -7.45
CA ILE A 449 15.82 -18.38 -6.52
C ILE A 449 14.38 -18.04 -6.89
N VAL A 450 13.64 -19.06 -7.36
CA VAL A 450 12.28 -18.92 -7.88
C VAL A 450 11.27 -19.79 -7.12
N GLY A 451 10.02 -19.49 -7.22
CA GLY A 451 8.91 -20.24 -6.61
C GLY A 451 7.67 -19.36 -6.45
N MET A 452 6.61 -19.88 -5.86
CA MET A 452 5.50 -19.01 -5.47
C MET A 452 5.94 -18.02 -4.39
N PRO A 453 5.41 -16.80 -4.37
CA PRO A 453 5.56 -15.95 -3.19
C PRO A 453 5.14 -16.70 -1.93
N ARG A 454 5.87 -16.48 -0.82
CA ARG A 454 5.64 -17.18 0.45
C ARG A 454 5.96 -18.68 0.45
N SER A 455 6.70 -19.19 -0.52
CA SER A 455 7.16 -20.60 -0.54
C SER A 455 8.42 -20.89 0.29
N GLY A 456 9.08 -19.84 0.85
CA GLY A 456 10.35 -20.02 1.58
C GLY A 456 11.58 -19.52 0.84
N THR A 457 11.41 -18.87 -0.30
CA THR A 457 12.50 -18.33 -1.12
C THR A 457 13.42 -17.35 -0.35
N THR A 458 12.89 -16.54 0.57
CA THR A 458 13.69 -15.65 1.42
C THR A 458 14.57 -16.44 2.41
N LEU A 459 14.04 -17.52 2.99
CA LEU A 459 14.81 -18.40 3.88
C LEU A 459 15.96 -19.03 3.11
N THR A 460 15.68 -19.53 1.91
CA THR A 460 16.69 -20.14 1.02
C THR A 460 17.79 -19.12 0.67
N GLU A 461 17.43 -17.91 0.29
CA GLU A 461 18.39 -16.83 0.02
C GLU A 461 19.25 -16.52 1.26
N THR A 462 18.62 -16.48 2.45
CA THR A 462 19.35 -16.19 3.70
C THR A 462 20.37 -17.29 3.99
N ILE A 463 20.00 -18.56 3.81
CA ILE A 463 20.93 -19.70 4.00
C ILE A 463 22.10 -19.62 3.03
N ILE A 464 21.84 -19.46 1.73
CA ILE A 464 22.89 -19.39 0.69
C ILE A 464 23.76 -18.14 0.88
N GLY A 465 23.14 -17.01 1.21
CA GLY A 465 23.81 -15.74 1.44
C GLY A 465 24.63 -15.67 2.74
N THR A 466 24.63 -16.74 3.56
CA THR A 466 25.56 -16.90 4.69
C THR A 466 26.94 -17.33 4.21
N HIS A 467 27.06 -17.92 3.02
CA HIS A 467 28.32 -18.32 2.44
C HIS A 467 29.18 -17.11 2.08
N SER A 468 30.48 -17.15 2.41
CA SER A 468 31.43 -16.03 2.29
C SER A 468 31.59 -15.47 0.86
N LEU A 469 31.38 -16.30 -0.17
CA LEU A 469 31.51 -15.92 -1.59
C LEU A 469 30.18 -15.41 -2.20
N VAL A 470 29.07 -15.42 -1.49
CA VAL A 470 27.75 -15.07 -2.03
C VAL A 470 27.28 -13.71 -1.48
N ALA A 471 27.01 -12.78 -2.38
CA ALA A 471 26.30 -11.53 -2.04
C ALA A 471 24.82 -11.67 -2.35
N PRO A 472 23.92 -11.75 -1.34
CA PRO A 472 22.49 -11.77 -1.59
C PRO A 472 21.98 -10.38 -1.93
N CYS A 473 21.36 -10.26 -3.12
CA CYS A 473 20.87 -9.00 -3.67
C CYS A 473 19.33 -8.83 -3.53
N GLY A 474 18.63 -9.79 -2.92
CA GLY A 474 17.18 -9.70 -2.69
C GLY A 474 16.35 -9.81 -3.98
N GLU A 475 15.26 -9.03 -4.05
CA GLU A 475 14.33 -9.07 -5.18
C GLU A 475 14.75 -8.08 -6.28
N LEU A 476 15.55 -8.55 -7.25
CA LEU A 476 16.00 -7.73 -8.36
C LEU A 476 14.91 -7.65 -9.45
N GLY A 477 14.56 -6.42 -9.81
CA GLY A 477 13.62 -6.18 -10.92
C GLY A 477 14.25 -6.29 -12.31
N SER A 478 15.52 -6.69 -12.44
CA SER A 478 16.28 -6.62 -13.70
C SER A 478 15.78 -7.60 -14.75
N ILE A 479 15.50 -8.86 -14.42
CA ILE A 479 14.92 -9.83 -15.36
C ILE A 479 13.55 -9.38 -15.89
N PRO A 480 12.56 -8.97 -15.05
CA PRO A 480 11.32 -8.38 -15.53
C PRO A 480 11.50 -7.11 -16.38
N LYS A 481 12.51 -6.28 -16.10
CA LYS A 481 12.83 -5.10 -16.93
C LYS A 481 13.34 -5.51 -18.31
N ILE A 482 14.22 -6.50 -18.40
CA ILE A 482 14.72 -7.06 -19.65
C ILE A 482 13.57 -7.64 -20.47
N SER A 483 12.71 -8.44 -19.87
CA SER A 483 11.51 -9.02 -20.52
C SER A 483 10.60 -7.91 -21.11
N ARG A 484 10.34 -6.84 -20.34
CA ARG A 484 9.56 -5.69 -20.82
C ARG A 484 10.28 -4.91 -21.93
N PHE A 485 11.59 -4.75 -21.82
CA PHE A 485 12.40 -4.09 -22.85
C PHE A 485 12.35 -4.87 -24.17
N ILE A 486 12.48 -6.20 -24.12
CA ILE A 486 12.33 -7.07 -25.29
C ILE A 486 10.94 -6.91 -25.89
N ASN A 487 9.91 -7.02 -25.08
CA ASN A 487 8.52 -6.86 -25.56
C ASN A 487 8.29 -5.49 -26.21
N LYS A 488 8.78 -4.40 -25.62
CA LYS A 488 8.59 -3.03 -26.14
C LYS A 488 9.32 -2.79 -27.46
N ASN A 489 10.54 -3.29 -27.62
CA ASN A 489 11.42 -2.90 -28.71
C ASN A 489 11.43 -3.91 -29.88
N PHE A 490 11.04 -5.17 -29.65
CA PHE A 490 11.11 -6.24 -30.64
C PHE A 490 9.75 -6.85 -31.00
N GLN A 491 8.66 -6.42 -30.39
CA GLN A 491 7.30 -6.96 -30.64
C GLN A 491 6.70 -6.65 -32.02
N LYS A 492 7.34 -5.82 -32.86
CA LYS A 492 6.78 -5.38 -34.15
C LYS A 492 6.45 -6.53 -35.10
N LEU A 493 7.20 -7.63 -35.01
CA LEU A 493 7.01 -8.83 -35.84
C LEU A 493 6.34 -9.96 -35.07
N LYS A 494 6.68 -10.14 -33.82
CA LYS A 494 6.15 -11.17 -32.92
C LYS A 494 6.08 -10.61 -31.50
N PRO A 495 5.04 -10.92 -30.70
CA PRO A 495 4.99 -10.51 -29.30
C PRO A 495 6.02 -11.31 -28.46
N TYR A 496 6.29 -10.86 -27.22
CA TYR A 496 7.08 -11.62 -26.26
C TYR A 496 6.28 -12.84 -25.72
N PRO A 497 6.87 -14.05 -25.63
CA PRO A 497 8.30 -14.37 -25.74
C PRO A 497 8.79 -14.70 -27.16
N GLU A 498 7.93 -14.84 -28.15
CA GLU A 498 8.25 -15.31 -29.51
C GLU A 498 9.31 -14.46 -30.22
N CYS A 499 9.38 -13.16 -29.90
CA CYS A 499 10.40 -12.25 -30.45
C CYS A 499 11.83 -12.53 -29.95
N ILE A 500 12.02 -13.36 -28.93
CA ILE A 500 13.36 -13.72 -28.43
C ILE A 500 14.16 -14.46 -29.51
N ASP A 501 13.53 -15.25 -30.36
CA ASP A 501 14.22 -15.98 -31.44
C ASP A 501 14.76 -15.05 -32.54
N ASP A 502 14.24 -13.83 -32.62
CA ASP A 502 14.73 -12.82 -33.55
C ASP A 502 15.95 -12.04 -33.02
N LEU A 503 16.31 -12.23 -31.72
CA LEU A 503 17.49 -11.60 -31.10
C LEU A 503 18.79 -12.30 -31.50
N LEU A 504 19.83 -11.52 -31.80
CA LEU A 504 21.15 -12.03 -32.04
C LEU A 504 21.83 -12.44 -30.71
N PRO A 505 22.77 -13.42 -30.71
CA PRO A 505 23.51 -13.80 -29.51
C PRO A 505 24.17 -12.62 -28.80
N GLY A 506 24.77 -11.69 -29.53
CA GLY A 506 25.37 -10.48 -28.96
C GLY A 506 24.37 -9.55 -28.26
N GLN A 507 23.08 -9.52 -28.67
CA GLN A 507 22.05 -8.78 -27.97
C GLN A 507 21.64 -9.46 -26.65
N LEU A 508 21.59 -10.79 -26.63
CA LEU A 508 21.38 -11.55 -25.40
C LEU A 508 22.55 -11.36 -24.43
N SER A 509 23.79 -11.36 -24.93
CA SER A 509 25.02 -11.10 -24.12
C SER A 509 24.98 -9.67 -23.53
N ALA A 510 24.60 -8.67 -24.32
CA ALA A 510 24.46 -7.30 -23.84
C ALA A 510 23.38 -7.18 -22.73
N MET A 511 22.32 -7.96 -22.79
CA MET A 511 21.30 -8.02 -21.73
C MET A 511 21.86 -8.66 -20.45
N ALA A 512 22.68 -9.71 -20.57
CA ALA A 512 23.37 -10.30 -19.44
C ALA A 512 24.34 -9.31 -18.79
N GLU A 513 25.13 -8.58 -19.59
CA GLU A 513 26.04 -7.53 -19.10
C GLU A 513 25.27 -6.40 -18.42
N SER A 514 24.16 -5.95 -19.02
CA SER A 514 23.29 -4.92 -18.43
C SER A 514 22.68 -5.37 -17.09
N TYR A 515 22.32 -6.64 -16.94
CA TYR A 515 21.87 -7.19 -15.67
C TYR A 515 22.97 -7.09 -14.60
N LEU A 516 24.19 -7.50 -14.93
CA LEU A 516 25.32 -7.50 -14.00
C LEU A 516 25.76 -6.08 -13.60
N GLN A 517 25.67 -5.11 -14.51
CA GLN A 517 25.94 -3.69 -14.23
C GLN A 517 24.90 -3.05 -13.30
N GLN A 518 23.68 -3.59 -13.24
CA GLN A 518 22.60 -3.10 -12.38
C GLN A 518 22.55 -3.81 -11.01
N LEU A 519 23.52 -4.65 -10.68
CA LEU A 519 23.62 -5.24 -9.34
C LEU A 519 23.83 -4.12 -8.30
N PRO A 520 23.24 -4.24 -7.10
CA PRO A 520 23.50 -3.31 -6.00
C PRO A 520 24.98 -3.39 -5.57
N ASP A 521 25.45 -2.38 -4.83
CA ASP A 521 26.86 -2.26 -4.43
C ASP A 521 27.39 -3.51 -3.75
N GLU A 522 26.57 -4.18 -2.93
CA GLU A 522 26.94 -5.43 -2.26
C GLU A 522 27.21 -6.58 -3.25
N GLY A 523 26.60 -6.53 -4.44
CA GLY A 523 26.77 -7.51 -5.50
C GLY A 523 27.90 -7.20 -6.47
N GLN A 524 28.42 -5.96 -6.49
CA GLN A 524 29.48 -5.55 -7.39
C GLN A 524 30.81 -6.23 -7.02
N GLY A 525 31.38 -6.97 -7.97
CA GLY A 525 32.62 -7.67 -7.75
C GLY A 525 32.57 -8.94 -6.88
N ALA A 526 31.40 -9.34 -6.39
CA ALA A 526 31.20 -10.61 -5.69
C ALA A 526 31.38 -11.79 -6.65
N ALA A 527 31.91 -12.92 -6.16
CA ALA A 527 32.07 -14.14 -6.96
C ALA A 527 30.68 -14.73 -7.36
N TYR A 528 29.75 -14.69 -6.43
CA TYR A 528 28.35 -15.10 -6.64
C TYR A 528 27.40 -14.05 -6.12
N THR A 529 26.26 -13.89 -6.80
CA THR A 529 25.15 -13.03 -6.33
C THR A 529 23.86 -13.83 -6.34
N SER A 530 22.94 -13.59 -5.40
CA SER A 530 21.60 -14.18 -5.48
C SER A 530 20.58 -13.15 -5.94
N ASP A 531 19.73 -13.57 -6.89
CA ASP A 531 18.49 -12.87 -7.28
C ASP A 531 17.31 -13.72 -6.83
N LYS A 532 16.68 -13.30 -5.74
CA LYS A 532 15.54 -13.98 -5.17
C LYS A 532 14.27 -13.20 -5.50
N LEU A 533 13.81 -13.32 -6.72
CA LEU A 533 12.49 -12.83 -7.12
C LEU A 533 11.58 -14.02 -7.42
N PRO A 534 10.63 -14.35 -6.52
CA PRO A 534 9.79 -15.55 -6.66
C PRO A 534 9.16 -15.66 -8.04
N HIS A 535 8.52 -14.61 -8.55
CA HIS A 535 7.86 -14.57 -9.85
C HIS A 535 8.78 -14.74 -11.07
N ASN A 536 10.10 -14.79 -10.90
CA ASN A 536 11.02 -15.15 -11.98
C ASN A 536 10.80 -16.57 -12.49
N PHE A 537 9.93 -17.38 -11.84
CA PHE A 537 9.49 -18.67 -12.39
C PHE A 537 8.85 -18.52 -13.78
N VAL A 538 8.23 -17.39 -14.11
CA VAL A 538 7.70 -17.10 -15.45
C VAL A 538 8.85 -16.90 -16.45
N ASN A 539 9.97 -16.34 -16.01
CA ASN A 539 11.10 -15.94 -16.83
C ASN A 539 12.24 -16.97 -16.89
N VAL A 540 12.03 -18.18 -16.35
CA VAL A 540 13.08 -19.23 -16.31
C VAL A 540 13.66 -19.49 -17.69
N GLY A 541 12.86 -19.55 -18.74
CA GLY A 541 13.34 -19.73 -20.12
C GLY A 541 14.22 -18.57 -20.60
N LEU A 542 13.91 -17.32 -20.26
CA LEU A 542 14.75 -16.15 -20.56
C LEU A 542 16.06 -16.21 -19.75
N ILE A 543 15.96 -16.48 -18.45
CA ILE A 543 17.13 -16.61 -17.55
C ILE A 543 18.10 -17.64 -18.13
N HIS A 544 17.62 -18.81 -18.51
CA HIS A 544 18.47 -19.87 -19.06
C HIS A 544 19.08 -19.52 -20.42
N ARG A 545 18.45 -18.63 -21.21
CA ARG A 545 19.03 -18.13 -22.47
C ARG A 545 20.12 -17.09 -22.25
N ILE A 546 19.98 -16.19 -21.27
CA ILE A 546 20.96 -15.12 -21.01
C ILE A 546 22.06 -15.56 -20.03
N PHE A 547 21.76 -16.52 -19.15
CA PHE A 547 22.70 -17.10 -18.17
C PHE A 547 22.60 -18.63 -18.17
N PRO A 548 23.11 -19.32 -19.22
CA PRO A 548 22.89 -20.76 -19.41
C PRO A 548 23.52 -21.63 -18.32
N GLU A 549 24.53 -21.12 -17.61
CA GLU A 549 25.24 -21.83 -16.53
C GLU A 549 24.83 -21.38 -15.12
N ALA A 550 23.89 -20.44 -15.01
CA ALA A 550 23.46 -19.95 -13.70
C ALA A 550 22.64 -21.02 -12.96
N PRO A 551 22.96 -21.30 -11.69
CA PRO A 551 22.13 -22.15 -10.86
C PRO A 551 20.72 -21.55 -10.69
N ILE A 552 19.70 -22.37 -10.94
CA ILE A 552 18.29 -22.04 -10.69
C ILE A 552 17.80 -22.93 -9.55
N ILE A 553 17.27 -22.31 -8.52
CA ILE A 553 16.77 -22.98 -7.32
C ILE A 553 15.26 -22.76 -7.27
N HIS A 554 14.50 -23.85 -7.34
CA HIS A 554 13.06 -23.85 -7.26
C HIS A 554 12.60 -24.30 -5.88
N VAL A 555 11.96 -23.39 -5.15
CA VAL A 555 11.43 -23.66 -3.80
C VAL A 555 9.94 -23.95 -3.88
N MET A 556 9.58 -25.21 -3.64
CA MET A 556 8.21 -25.69 -3.58
C MET A 556 7.66 -25.56 -2.15
N ARG A 557 6.36 -25.44 -2.01
CA ARG A 557 5.64 -25.50 -0.74
C ARG A 557 4.25 -26.08 -0.97
N ASP A 558 3.68 -26.77 0.04
CA ASP A 558 2.30 -27.26 -0.03
C ASP A 558 1.38 -26.13 -0.51
N PRO A 559 0.62 -26.30 -1.61
CA PRO A 559 -0.16 -25.23 -2.24
C PRO A 559 -1.22 -24.66 -1.30
N ARG A 560 -1.71 -25.44 -0.34
CA ARG A 560 -2.72 -25.01 0.66
C ARG A 560 -2.08 -24.08 1.70
N ASP A 561 -0.91 -24.43 2.24
CA ASP A 561 -0.15 -23.57 3.16
C ASP A 561 0.42 -22.34 2.45
N ASN A 562 0.84 -22.49 1.20
CA ASN A 562 1.28 -21.38 0.37
C ASN A 562 0.13 -20.39 0.12
N GLY A 563 -1.04 -20.92 -0.24
CA GLY A 563 -2.25 -20.12 -0.46
C GLY A 563 -2.67 -19.37 0.80
N LEU A 564 -2.75 -20.04 1.94
CA LEU A 564 -3.04 -19.41 3.22
C LEU A 564 -2.04 -18.26 3.52
N SER A 565 -0.74 -18.53 3.34
CA SER A 565 0.30 -17.56 3.64
C SER A 565 0.26 -16.33 2.73
N ASN A 566 -0.18 -16.48 1.47
CA ASN A 566 -0.43 -15.37 0.57
C ASN A 566 -1.68 -14.60 1.00
N PHE A 567 -2.78 -15.27 1.30
CA PHE A 567 -4.05 -14.66 1.69
C PHE A 567 -3.98 -13.91 3.04
N GLN A 568 -3.08 -14.34 3.94
CA GLN A 568 -2.81 -13.69 5.22
C GLN A 568 -1.93 -12.42 5.10
N GLN A 569 -1.32 -12.17 3.94
CA GLN A 569 -0.35 -11.09 3.79
C GLN A 569 -1.00 -9.85 3.14
N ASN A 570 -0.90 -8.71 3.81
CA ASN A 570 -1.21 -7.42 3.17
C ASN A 570 -0.05 -7.03 2.22
N PHE A 571 -0.13 -7.48 0.99
CA PHE A 571 0.77 -7.02 -0.06
C PHE A 571 0.31 -5.63 -0.49
N GLY A 572 1.04 -4.58 -0.20
CA GLY A 572 0.70 -3.23 -0.65
C GLY A 572 0.34 -3.23 -2.15
N ALA A 573 -0.96 -3.25 -2.42
CA ALA A 573 -1.56 -3.53 -3.73
C ALA A 573 -1.23 -2.54 -4.84
N LYS A 574 -0.49 -1.50 -4.53
CA LYS A 574 -0.18 -0.38 -5.42
C LYS A 574 0.56 -0.74 -6.72
N PHE A 575 1.06 -1.98 -6.85
CA PHE A 575 1.92 -2.36 -7.98
C PHE A 575 1.40 -3.51 -8.86
N GLY A 576 0.16 -3.96 -8.67
CA GLY A 576 -0.51 -4.92 -9.54
C GLY A 576 0.03 -6.36 -9.54
N GLY A 577 1.28 -6.58 -9.14
CA GLY A 577 1.95 -7.89 -9.25
C GLY A 577 1.46 -8.98 -8.30
N MET A 578 0.74 -8.61 -7.22
CA MET A 578 0.23 -9.52 -6.18
C MET A 578 -1.30 -9.50 -6.09
N GLY A 579 -1.98 -9.00 -7.11
CA GLY A 579 -3.44 -8.87 -7.11
C GLY A 579 -4.21 -10.19 -6.95
N PHE A 580 -3.61 -11.30 -7.33
CA PHE A 580 -4.17 -12.64 -7.15
C PHE A 580 -4.33 -13.03 -5.67
N ALA A 581 -3.51 -12.48 -4.77
CA ALA A 581 -3.45 -12.88 -3.36
C ALA A 581 -4.70 -12.51 -2.55
N PHE A 582 -5.54 -11.61 -3.05
CA PHE A 582 -6.71 -11.08 -2.36
C PHE A 582 -8.03 -11.80 -2.72
N ASP A 583 -7.95 -12.83 -3.56
CA ASP A 583 -9.08 -13.64 -3.98
C ASP A 583 -8.67 -15.12 -4.04
N LEU A 584 -9.44 -15.98 -3.43
CA LEU A 584 -9.10 -17.40 -3.30
C LEU A 584 -9.12 -18.16 -4.64
N GLU A 585 -10.02 -17.80 -5.55
CA GLU A 585 -10.09 -18.42 -6.88
C GLU A 585 -8.97 -17.89 -7.79
N HIS A 586 -8.66 -16.59 -7.70
CA HIS A 586 -7.51 -16.00 -8.41
C HIS A 586 -6.19 -16.63 -7.91
N LEU A 587 -6.09 -16.88 -6.62
CA LEU A 587 -4.93 -17.53 -6.01
C LEU A 587 -4.77 -18.97 -6.50
N ALA A 588 -5.87 -19.73 -6.58
CA ALA A 588 -5.86 -21.06 -7.18
C ALA A 588 -5.42 -21.03 -8.66
N ASN A 589 -5.92 -20.05 -9.43
CA ASN A 589 -5.50 -19.85 -10.84
C ASN A 589 -4.00 -19.58 -10.96
N GLU A 590 -3.45 -18.72 -10.09
CA GLU A 590 -2.00 -18.43 -10.05
C GLU A 590 -1.20 -19.69 -9.75
N ILE A 591 -1.59 -20.46 -8.71
CA ILE A 591 -0.97 -21.72 -8.32
C ILE A 591 -1.03 -22.75 -9.46
N ASN A 592 -2.18 -22.93 -10.09
CA ASN A 592 -2.34 -23.87 -11.20
C ASN A 592 -1.40 -23.53 -12.37
N ASN A 593 -1.30 -22.26 -12.74
CA ASN A 593 -0.44 -21.82 -13.84
C ASN A 593 1.05 -21.87 -13.48
N TYR A 594 1.40 -21.55 -12.23
CA TYR A 594 2.76 -21.77 -11.71
C TYR A 594 3.18 -23.23 -11.85
N TRP A 595 2.38 -24.19 -11.39
CA TRP A 595 2.70 -25.60 -11.50
C TRP A 595 2.78 -26.08 -12.97
N ARG A 596 1.89 -25.60 -13.85
CA ARG A 596 1.98 -25.88 -15.30
C ARG A 596 3.31 -25.42 -15.89
N LEU A 597 3.74 -24.21 -15.53
CA LEU A 597 5.02 -23.67 -15.99
C LEU A 597 6.21 -24.44 -15.43
N MET A 598 6.25 -24.73 -14.12
CA MET A 598 7.37 -25.44 -13.51
C MET A 598 7.49 -26.88 -14.06
N LYS A 599 6.36 -27.59 -14.22
CA LYS A 599 6.33 -28.90 -14.91
C LYS A 599 6.84 -28.79 -16.36
N HIS A 600 6.52 -27.70 -17.04
CA HIS A 600 6.99 -27.46 -18.39
C HIS A 600 8.51 -27.25 -18.44
N TRP A 601 9.05 -26.37 -17.57
CA TRP A 601 10.52 -26.14 -17.49
C TRP A 601 11.26 -27.44 -17.19
N ARG A 602 10.78 -28.26 -16.28
CA ARG A 602 11.30 -29.59 -15.97
C ARG A 602 11.25 -30.51 -17.20
N LYS A 603 10.09 -30.56 -17.87
CA LYS A 603 9.88 -31.40 -19.07
C LYS A 603 10.82 -31.09 -20.20
N ILE A 604 11.13 -29.82 -20.46
CA ILE A 604 12.04 -29.42 -21.53
C ILE A 604 13.51 -29.47 -21.11
N GLY A 605 13.82 -29.87 -19.88
CA GLY A 605 15.16 -30.12 -19.37
C GLY A 605 15.92 -28.88 -18.93
N VAL A 606 15.27 -27.81 -18.46
CA VAL A 606 15.97 -26.67 -17.84
C VAL A 606 16.61 -27.15 -16.53
N PRO A 607 17.95 -27.02 -16.36
CA PRO A 607 18.63 -27.45 -15.14
C PRO A 607 18.18 -26.61 -13.95
N MET A 608 17.64 -27.25 -12.92
CA MET A 608 17.29 -26.61 -11.64
C MET A 608 17.31 -27.64 -10.52
N ILE A 609 17.65 -27.18 -9.30
CA ILE A 609 17.43 -27.94 -8.09
C ILE A 609 16.06 -27.59 -7.53
N GLU A 610 15.31 -28.63 -7.13
CA GLU A 610 13.95 -28.49 -6.60
C GLU A 610 13.87 -29.16 -5.23
N PHE A 611 13.24 -28.50 -4.28
CA PHE A 611 13.00 -29.06 -2.96
C PHE A 611 11.75 -28.45 -2.32
N TRP A 612 11.17 -29.17 -1.37
CA TRP A 612 10.04 -28.68 -0.58
C TRP A 612 10.54 -27.84 0.61
N TYR A 613 9.85 -26.73 0.87
CA TYR A 613 10.07 -25.90 2.07
C TYR A 613 9.96 -26.74 3.35
N GLU A 614 9.04 -27.67 3.37
CA GLU A 614 8.78 -28.59 4.48
C GLU A 614 10.00 -29.48 4.75
N ASP A 615 10.68 -29.98 3.70
CA ASP A 615 11.93 -30.77 3.83
C ASP A 615 13.07 -29.90 4.34
N LEU A 616 13.21 -28.67 3.84
CA LEU A 616 14.22 -27.73 4.34
C LEU A 616 14.04 -27.47 5.84
N VAL A 617 12.79 -27.34 6.32
CA VAL A 617 12.49 -27.13 7.74
C VAL A 617 12.72 -28.39 8.58
N ASN A 618 12.50 -29.57 8.03
CA ASN A 618 12.68 -30.85 8.72
C ASN A 618 14.12 -31.31 8.72
N GLU A 619 14.83 -31.12 7.60
CA GLU A 619 16.18 -31.64 7.34
C GLU A 619 17.14 -30.52 6.88
N GLN A 620 17.21 -29.46 7.69
CA GLN A 620 17.91 -28.21 7.36
C GLN A 620 19.33 -28.45 6.80
N GLU A 621 20.12 -29.27 7.48
CA GLU A 621 21.52 -29.50 7.11
C GLU A 621 21.66 -30.22 5.78
N VAL A 622 20.85 -31.25 5.55
CA VAL A 622 20.87 -32.06 4.32
C VAL A 622 20.54 -31.20 3.11
N ILE A 623 19.41 -30.47 3.17
CA ILE A 623 18.95 -29.62 2.08
C ILE A 623 19.92 -28.45 1.86
N SER A 624 20.41 -27.80 2.94
CA SER A 624 21.39 -26.71 2.81
C SER A 624 22.69 -27.16 2.14
N LYS A 625 23.22 -28.34 2.49
CA LYS A 625 24.39 -28.92 1.83
C LYS A 625 24.16 -29.19 0.34
N ALA A 626 22.98 -29.73 0.00
CA ALA A 626 22.61 -29.99 -1.39
C ALA A 626 22.55 -28.66 -2.21
N LEU A 627 21.96 -27.61 -1.64
CA LEU A 627 21.86 -26.28 -2.26
C LEU A 627 23.26 -25.66 -2.51
N ILE A 628 24.11 -25.66 -1.51
CA ILE A 628 25.47 -25.11 -1.60
C ILE A 628 26.28 -25.87 -2.67
N ASN A 629 26.24 -27.21 -2.65
CA ASN A 629 26.90 -28.04 -3.64
C ASN A 629 26.38 -27.79 -5.07
N TYR A 630 25.08 -27.67 -5.25
CA TYR A 630 24.46 -27.38 -6.55
C TYR A 630 24.91 -26.03 -7.12
N CYS A 631 25.12 -25.02 -6.27
CA CYS A 631 25.69 -23.73 -6.67
C CYS A 631 27.19 -23.80 -7.02
N GLY A 632 27.83 -24.94 -6.88
CA GLY A 632 29.30 -25.12 -7.09
C GLY A 632 30.12 -24.53 -5.95
N LEU A 633 29.55 -24.37 -4.77
CA LEU A 633 30.18 -23.80 -3.59
C LEU A 633 30.59 -24.91 -2.61
N GLN A 634 31.62 -24.64 -1.81
CA GLN A 634 32.03 -25.54 -0.74
C GLN A 634 31.28 -25.25 0.54
N TRP A 635 31.01 -26.26 1.36
CA TRP A 635 30.35 -26.10 2.63
C TRP A 635 31.15 -25.27 3.63
N GLU A 636 30.51 -24.33 4.30
CA GLU A 636 31.05 -23.53 5.41
C GLU A 636 30.27 -23.78 6.69
N GLU A 637 30.93 -23.92 7.85
CA GLU A 637 30.30 -24.28 9.12
C GLU A 637 29.23 -23.25 9.60
N GLY A 638 29.38 -21.98 9.26
CA GLY A 638 28.46 -20.90 9.66
C GLY A 638 27.08 -20.93 9.01
N ILE A 639 26.86 -21.72 7.96
CA ILE A 639 25.65 -21.67 7.12
C ILE A 639 24.38 -22.02 7.89
N LEU A 640 24.45 -22.93 8.86
CA LEU A 640 23.28 -23.31 9.69
C LEU A 640 22.88 -22.23 10.71
N GLU A 641 23.75 -21.26 10.96
CA GLU A 641 23.53 -20.18 11.91
C GLU A 641 23.03 -18.89 11.26
N PHE A 642 22.41 -18.96 10.09
CA PHE A 642 21.93 -17.84 9.27
C PHE A 642 21.13 -16.80 10.09
N HIS A 643 20.41 -17.19 11.14
CA HIS A 643 19.62 -16.33 12.01
C HIS A 643 20.46 -15.36 12.87
N LYS A 644 21.78 -15.60 12.99
CA LYS A 644 22.73 -14.72 13.72
C LYS A 644 23.25 -13.56 12.86
N LEU A 645 23.01 -13.58 11.54
CA LEU A 645 23.48 -12.52 10.66
C LEU A 645 22.70 -11.22 10.89
N LYS A 646 23.40 -10.16 11.25
CA LYS A 646 22.86 -8.80 11.34
C LYS A 646 22.79 -8.17 9.95
N ARG A 647 21.86 -8.60 9.12
CA ARG A 647 21.67 -8.05 7.78
C ARG A 647 20.30 -7.42 7.60
N ARG A 648 20.25 -6.34 6.83
CA ARG A 648 18.97 -5.68 6.48
C ARG A 648 18.29 -6.49 5.37
N VAL A 649 17.20 -7.20 5.69
CA VAL A 649 16.38 -7.97 4.73
C VAL A 649 15.15 -7.13 4.41
N LYS A 650 14.92 -6.79 3.14
CA LYS A 650 13.79 -5.96 2.69
C LYS A 650 12.69 -6.82 2.02
N THR A 651 12.07 -7.75 2.76
CA THR A 651 10.96 -8.56 2.23
C THR A 651 9.83 -8.72 3.24
N ALA A 652 8.64 -9.08 2.79
CA ALA A 652 7.49 -9.37 3.66
C ALA A 652 7.73 -10.50 4.69
N SER A 653 8.83 -11.28 4.53
CA SER A 653 9.21 -12.41 5.40
C SER A 653 10.29 -12.09 6.43
N VAL A 654 10.69 -10.80 6.59
CA VAL A 654 11.82 -10.38 7.48
C VAL A 654 11.71 -10.92 8.89
N GLY A 655 10.50 -10.88 9.49
CA GLY A 655 10.30 -11.35 10.84
C GLY A 655 10.47 -12.87 11.01
N GLN A 656 10.33 -13.63 9.92
CA GLN A 656 10.40 -15.10 9.95
C GLN A 656 11.84 -15.61 9.87
N VAL A 657 12.70 -14.99 9.05
CA VAL A 657 14.09 -15.43 8.84
C VAL A 657 15.06 -15.01 9.95
N ARG A 658 14.66 -14.13 10.86
CA ARG A 658 15.45 -13.73 12.03
C ARG A 658 15.30 -14.66 13.23
N ASN A 659 14.48 -15.66 13.14
CA ASN A 659 14.28 -16.68 14.18
C ASN A 659 14.94 -18.00 13.77
N LYS A 660 15.28 -18.83 14.77
CA LYS A 660 15.61 -20.24 14.48
C LYS A 660 14.46 -20.87 13.70
N MET A 661 14.79 -21.78 12.81
CA MET A 661 13.81 -22.52 12.02
C MET A 661 12.74 -23.15 12.91
N TYR A 662 11.46 -22.98 12.54
CA TYR A 662 10.31 -23.48 13.32
C TYR A 662 9.34 -24.26 12.43
N LYS A 663 8.76 -25.34 12.97
CA LYS A 663 7.92 -26.29 12.23
C LYS A 663 6.43 -25.91 12.20
N SER A 664 6.01 -24.86 12.91
CA SER A 664 4.60 -24.50 13.09
C SER A 664 3.89 -23.91 11.87
N SER A 665 4.61 -23.72 10.77
CA SER A 665 4.05 -23.20 9.50
C SER A 665 3.64 -24.30 8.51
N ALA A 666 4.01 -25.55 8.77
CA ALA A 666 3.59 -26.70 7.97
C ALA A 666 2.21 -27.20 8.43
N GLN A 667 1.36 -27.50 7.49
CA GLN A 667 -0.04 -27.98 7.70
C GLN A 667 -0.94 -26.97 8.46
N LYS A 668 -0.56 -25.71 8.52
CA LYS A 668 -1.37 -24.65 9.16
C LYS A 668 -2.70 -24.44 8.46
N TRP A 669 -2.78 -24.72 7.18
CA TRP A 669 -3.98 -24.61 6.34
C TRP A 669 -5.16 -25.41 6.93
N ARG A 670 -4.93 -26.50 7.66
CA ARG A 670 -5.99 -27.32 8.28
C ARG A 670 -6.85 -26.54 9.27
N ASN A 671 -6.27 -25.53 9.94
CA ASN A 671 -7.02 -24.65 10.84
C ASN A 671 -7.91 -23.64 10.08
N TYR A 672 -7.80 -23.58 8.76
CA TYR A 672 -8.48 -22.63 7.88
C TYR A 672 -9.15 -23.32 6.69
N GLU A 673 -9.45 -24.62 6.80
CA GLU A 673 -9.98 -25.45 5.71
C GLU A 673 -11.25 -24.85 5.12
N GLU A 674 -12.20 -24.44 5.97
CA GLU A 674 -13.44 -23.78 5.55
C GLU A 674 -13.20 -22.42 4.84
N LEU A 675 -12.23 -21.66 5.31
CA LEU A 675 -11.84 -20.42 4.63
C LEU A 675 -11.29 -20.70 3.24
N LEU A 676 -10.41 -21.68 3.12
CA LEU A 676 -9.65 -22.00 1.92
C LEU A 676 -10.41 -22.87 0.92
N LYS A 677 -11.59 -23.37 1.29
CA LYS A 677 -12.38 -24.28 0.45
C LYS A 677 -12.54 -23.79 -1.01
N PRO A 678 -12.89 -22.51 -1.31
CA PRO A 678 -12.98 -22.04 -2.68
C PRO A 678 -11.67 -22.16 -3.48
N MET A 679 -10.53 -21.94 -2.82
CA MET A 679 -9.22 -22.13 -3.42
C MET A 679 -8.92 -23.62 -3.66
N ILE A 680 -9.14 -24.45 -2.65
CA ILE A 680 -8.83 -25.90 -2.70
C ILE A 680 -9.67 -26.56 -3.80
N ASP A 681 -10.95 -26.24 -3.88
CA ASP A 681 -11.87 -26.78 -4.91
C ASP A 681 -11.49 -26.35 -6.34
N ALA A 682 -10.82 -25.19 -6.48
CA ALA A 682 -10.37 -24.65 -7.77
C ALA A 682 -8.94 -25.09 -8.16
N LEU A 683 -8.22 -25.82 -7.30
CA LEU A 683 -6.90 -26.37 -7.66
C LEU A 683 -7.05 -27.49 -8.69
N ASP A 684 -6.20 -27.46 -9.72
CA ASP A 684 -6.15 -28.49 -10.76
C ASP A 684 -5.27 -29.67 -10.28
N MET A 685 -5.94 -30.69 -9.74
CA MET A 685 -5.31 -31.89 -9.18
C MET A 685 -4.47 -32.68 -10.21
N SER A 686 -4.62 -32.41 -11.52
CA SER A 686 -3.81 -33.07 -12.56
C SER A 686 -2.42 -32.48 -12.72
N VAL A 687 -2.24 -31.21 -12.28
CA VAL A 687 -0.99 -30.48 -12.45
C VAL A 687 -0.34 -30.05 -11.15
N VAL A 688 -1.14 -29.74 -10.12
CA VAL A 688 -0.65 -29.29 -8.80
C VAL A 688 -0.04 -30.47 -8.04
N GLU A 689 1.15 -30.28 -7.49
CA GLU A 689 1.80 -31.24 -6.62
C GLU A 689 1.57 -30.85 -5.15
N PHE A 690 1.34 -31.83 -4.30
CA PHE A 690 1.11 -31.63 -2.87
C PHE A 690 2.29 -32.25 -2.10
N TYR A 691 2.60 -31.66 -0.94
CA TYR A 691 3.63 -32.23 -0.08
C TYR A 691 3.14 -33.53 0.57
N GLU A 692 3.86 -34.61 0.30
CA GLU A 692 3.63 -35.94 0.87
C GLU A 692 4.87 -36.34 1.66
N PRO A 693 4.85 -36.27 3.00
CA PRO A 693 6.04 -36.48 3.84
C PRO A 693 6.62 -37.91 3.79
N ASP A 694 5.83 -38.88 3.31
CA ASP A 694 6.22 -40.30 3.26
C ASP A 694 6.67 -40.75 1.85
N ALA A 695 6.80 -39.86 0.87
CA ALA A 695 7.18 -40.15 -0.51
C ALA A 695 8.71 -40.04 -0.78
N ALA A 696 9.52 -39.84 0.27
CA ALA A 696 10.97 -39.70 0.18
C ALA A 696 11.73 -40.96 0.60
#